data_cb25a3c72a9fb28fc4d6a330a93b69d6
#
_entry.id   cb25a3c72a9fb28fc4d6a330a93b69d6
#
_cell.length_a   1.000
_cell.length_b   1.000
_cell.length_c   1.000
_cell.angle_alpha   90.00
_cell.angle_beta   90.00
_cell.angle_gamma   90.00
#
_symmetry.space_group_name_H-M   'P 1'
#
loop_
_entity.id
_entity.type
_entity.pdbx_description
1 polymer ?
#
loop_
_entity_poly.entity_id
_entity_poly.type
_entity_poly.pdbx_seq_one_letter_code
_entity_poly.pdbx_strand_id
1 'polypeptide(L)'
;MADNGRGFLALPVMRVINDSILFLITFLFCIIIETEATLLSPVPSVDSEPIINGRSNLVCGAEEFVCGNTTRCIERIKHCDGIKHCDDGEDEDGCADAHGSLESLVKAIKEHGELKDVIFDKSLDNCSLGDNVPPFCECRFFTFLFCENHNLTSVPKGIGNTITKLALTNTSLRSLPAGAFSEYKGLKIIHIEGNVIRVLSPGPFSDMTNVTFLQLMKNQIEIIEPGAFKGLENLRWLLLQNNHLKELNMTVLEDIESIEVLDLTDNRLTQLGMLPPLSRLFWLGLGNNRISRITKSTFKELASLEVLILKENVIEEIEESSFSSLESLLELDISHNRLKYLKPKLFYKLRNLNKLNLEFNLITSLPMGIFRGLDVLKSLDLQGLDIHNIDIQMFYPLEQLKFIYFKKFLYCSYAPYVRICTPKTDGLSSTEHLLVFPALRMSVWFVALMTCAGNTLVLSWRVLSRKEDKVLSLFIKNLAFADLLMGIYLVAIGSQDLSFRDSYNKYAHAWMTSNACNACGILAMVSSEVSVLILSLITIERHRCIRTNVRVITVSGARFCLAIVWIIGFTLALIPIFKWSDEKGFYSSNGLCFPLHIDDAYNLGYQYSAFIFFGINFTAVMLIISLYASMFYTIKRDRESARPVILKKHEDTVLAFRFFFIVLTDSLCWIPIVIIKLLALAGVTISHNLYACVVVFILPINSALNPVLYTIAAPTELRRKIERWLQRACIWLQQFDCIIKSSKSVSNSSSSTRTVTTQETRYIPTSSGGELELCITAI
;
A
#
# COMPACT_ATOMS: atom_id res chain seq x y z
N MET A 1 -38.76 -11.96 56.18
CA MET A 1 -38.83 -10.78 55.29
C MET A 1 -37.41 -10.36 54.97
N ALA A 2 -36.78 -11.09 54.09
CA ALA A 2 -35.49 -10.77 53.46
C ALA A 2 -35.51 -11.49 52.12
N ASP A 3 -35.71 -10.76 51.06
CA ASP A 3 -35.28 -11.06 49.70
C ASP A 3 -36.02 -10.13 48.70
N ASN A 4 -35.42 -8.98 48.39
CA ASN A 4 -35.85 -8.18 47.22
C ASN A 4 -34.82 -7.09 46.84
N GLY A 5 -33.53 -7.23 47.21
CA GLY A 5 -32.50 -6.21 46.94
C GLY A 5 -31.50 -6.58 45.83
N ARG A 6 -31.49 -7.79 45.31
CA ARG A 6 -30.40 -8.28 44.42
C ARG A 6 -30.72 -8.21 42.90
N GLY A 7 -31.99 -7.98 42.54
CA GLY A 7 -32.38 -8.00 41.10
C GLY A 7 -32.19 -6.69 40.33
N PHE A 8 -32.06 -5.56 41.03
CA PHE A 8 -32.09 -4.23 40.39
C PHE A 8 -30.69 -3.72 39.92
N LEU A 9 -29.60 -4.29 40.40
CA LEU A 9 -28.24 -3.92 39.98
C LEU A 9 -27.65 -4.84 38.87
N ALA A 10 -28.22 -6.01 38.66
CA ALA A 10 -27.70 -6.99 37.71
C ALA A 10 -28.02 -6.62 36.24
N LEU A 11 -29.14 -5.97 35.95
CA LEU A 11 -29.53 -5.64 34.56
C LEU A 11 -28.68 -4.54 33.89
N PRO A 12 -28.31 -3.43 34.55
CA PRO A 12 -27.39 -2.46 33.94
C PRO A 12 -25.97 -2.97 33.84
N VAL A 13 -25.51 -3.80 34.80
CA VAL A 13 -24.17 -4.40 34.77
C VAL A 13 -24.06 -5.44 33.67
N MET A 14 -25.08 -6.28 33.43
CA MET A 14 -25.08 -7.23 32.32
C MET A 14 -25.13 -6.54 30.93
N ARG A 15 -25.79 -5.39 30.80
CA ARG A 15 -25.76 -4.64 29.53
C ARG A 15 -24.41 -3.98 29.27
N VAL A 16 -23.76 -3.44 30.28
CA VAL A 16 -22.41 -2.88 30.15
C VAL A 16 -21.37 -3.97 29.84
N ILE A 17 -21.55 -5.15 30.41
CA ILE A 17 -20.74 -6.33 30.05
C ILE A 17 -20.99 -6.70 28.57
N ASN A 18 -22.23 -6.67 28.10
CA ASN A 18 -22.54 -6.88 26.67
C ASN A 18 -21.95 -5.79 25.76
N ASP A 19 -21.97 -4.51 26.18
CA ASP A 19 -21.40 -3.41 25.39
C ASP A 19 -19.87 -3.45 25.39
N SER A 20 -19.25 -3.90 26.50
CA SER A 20 -17.80 -4.21 26.57
C SER A 20 -17.44 -5.45 25.75
N ILE A 21 -18.32 -6.44 25.69
CA ILE A 21 -18.21 -7.62 24.83
C ILE A 21 -18.35 -7.20 23.36
N LEU A 22 -19.24 -6.27 23.01
CA LEU A 22 -19.36 -5.75 21.64
C LEU A 22 -18.11 -4.98 21.22
N PHE A 23 -17.48 -4.22 22.13
CA PHE A 23 -16.19 -3.58 21.88
C PHE A 23 -15.07 -4.61 21.70
N LEU A 24 -15.05 -5.66 22.52
CA LEU A 24 -14.11 -6.78 22.41
C LEU A 24 -14.34 -7.56 21.10
N ILE A 25 -15.60 -7.72 20.68
CA ILE A 25 -15.98 -8.35 19.44
C ILE A 25 -15.54 -7.50 18.24
N THR A 26 -15.71 -6.16 18.28
CA THR A 26 -15.21 -5.28 17.22
C THR A 26 -13.69 -5.27 17.16
N PHE A 27 -13.00 -5.30 18.29
CA PHE A 27 -11.54 -5.42 18.36
C PHE A 27 -11.05 -6.78 17.85
N LEU A 28 -11.73 -7.87 18.24
CA LEU A 28 -11.49 -9.22 17.71
C LEU A 28 -11.81 -9.31 16.21
N PHE A 29 -12.84 -8.61 15.74
CA PHE A 29 -13.18 -8.54 14.32
C PHE A 29 -12.10 -7.80 13.52
N CYS A 30 -11.49 -6.75 14.07
CA CYS A 30 -10.32 -6.11 13.48
C CYS A 30 -9.12 -7.05 13.40
N ILE A 31 -8.88 -7.88 14.43
CA ILE A 31 -7.84 -8.91 14.42
C ILE A 31 -8.14 -10.01 13.40
N ILE A 32 -9.41 -10.41 13.27
CA ILE A 32 -9.85 -11.41 12.27
C ILE A 32 -9.68 -10.88 10.85
N ILE A 33 -9.96 -9.60 10.59
CA ILE A 33 -9.66 -8.95 9.30
C ILE A 33 -8.15 -9.01 9.01
N GLU A 34 -7.30 -8.87 10.03
CA GLU A 34 -5.85 -8.98 9.89
C GLU A 34 -5.41 -10.41 9.52
N THR A 35 -6.11 -11.43 10.06
CA THR A 35 -5.81 -12.85 9.76
C THR A 35 -6.41 -13.33 8.44
N GLU A 36 -7.58 -12.85 8.01
CA GLU A 36 -8.16 -13.20 6.71
C GLU A 36 -7.42 -12.57 5.52
N ALA A 37 -6.86 -11.37 5.70
CA ALA A 37 -6.07 -10.72 4.65
C ALA A 37 -4.78 -11.49 4.30
N THR A 38 -4.32 -12.39 5.18
CA THR A 38 -3.17 -13.27 4.94
C THR A 38 -3.53 -14.61 4.28
N LEU A 39 -4.81 -14.96 4.15
CA LEU A 39 -5.27 -16.29 3.71
C LEU A 39 -6.01 -16.30 2.35
N LEU A 40 -6.31 -15.14 1.75
CA LEU A 40 -7.03 -15.08 0.47
C LEU A 40 -6.10 -14.67 -0.67
N SER A 41 -5.44 -15.67 -1.27
CA SER A 41 -4.99 -15.62 -2.65
C SER A 41 -6.19 -15.94 -3.59
N PRO A 42 -6.35 -15.24 -4.72
CA PRO A 42 -7.53 -15.41 -5.56
C PRO A 42 -7.49 -16.70 -6.38
N VAL A 43 -8.62 -17.42 -6.37
CA VAL A 43 -8.92 -18.57 -7.24
C VAL A 43 -9.62 -18.02 -8.49
N PRO A 44 -9.30 -18.53 -9.70
CA PRO A 44 -9.86 -18.03 -10.95
C PRO A 44 -11.25 -18.56 -11.23
N SER A 45 -12.12 -17.71 -11.75
CA SER A 45 -13.44 -18.10 -12.29
C SER A 45 -13.46 -18.05 -13.81
N VAL A 46 -14.10 -19.05 -14.39
CA VAL A 46 -14.17 -19.44 -15.80
C VAL A 46 -15.46 -18.93 -16.47
N ASP A 47 -15.29 -18.53 -17.75
CA ASP A 47 -16.21 -18.55 -18.91
C ASP A 47 -17.43 -17.63 -19.05
N SER A 48 -17.46 -16.89 -20.17
CA SER A 48 -18.22 -17.24 -21.38
C SER A 48 -18.20 -16.11 -22.45
N GLU A 49 -17.90 -16.50 -23.69
CA GLU A 49 -18.01 -15.76 -24.96
C GLU A 49 -19.48 -15.60 -25.44
N PRO A 50 -19.81 -14.91 -26.57
CA PRO A 50 -19.15 -14.84 -27.88
C PRO A 50 -19.34 -13.59 -28.80
N ILE A 51 -18.35 -13.32 -29.69
CA ILE A 51 -18.32 -13.15 -31.17
C ILE A 51 -19.13 -12.02 -31.87
N ILE A 52 -18.51 -11.14 -32.69
CA ILE A 52 -18.37 -10.96 -34.16
C ILE A 52 -18.17 -9.51 -34.63
N ASN A 53 -17.06 -9.32 -35.33
CA ASN A 53 -16.68 -8.50 -36.50
C ASN A 53 -17.33 -7.16 -36.91
N GLY A 54 -16.45 -6.20 -37.25
CA GLY A 54 -16.71 -5.12 -38.21
C GLY A 54 -15.70 -3.97 -38.16
N ARG A 55 -14.82 -3.87 -39.14
CA ARG A 55 -13.79 -2.83 -39.30
C ARG A 55 -14.38 -1.43 -39.56
N SER A 56 -13.89 -0.44 -38.84
CA SER A 56 -13.79 0.95 -39.27
C SER A 56 -12.76 1.70 -38.42
N ASN A 57 -11.96 2.57 -39.03
CA ASN A 57 -10.86 3.31 -38.38
C ASN A 57 -11.37 4.21 -37.25
N LEU A 58 -11.34 3.74 -36.01
CA LEU A 58 -11.52 4.53 -34.82
C LEU A 58 -10.21 4.57 -34.08
N VAL A 59 -9.67 5.76 -33.83
CA VAL A 59 -8.58 5.98 -32.87
C VAL A 59 -9.20 5.83 -31.50
N CYS A 60 -8.74 4.87 -30.70
CA CYS A 60 -9.20 4.66 -29.33
C CYS A 60 -8.94 5.89 -28.46
N GLY A 61 -9.77 6.12 -27.48
CA GLY A 61 -9.61 7.20 -26.50
C GLY A 61 -8.32 7.04 -25.68
N ALA A 62 -7.88 8.10 -25.04
CA ALA A 62 -6.65 8.10 -24.21
C ALA A 62 -6.70 7.09 -23.04
N GLU A 63 -7.90 6.66 -22.63
CA GLU A 63 -8.13 5.68 -21.55
C GLU A 63 -8.42 4.26 -22.09
N GLU A 64 -8.24 4.03 -23.39
CA GLU A 64 -8.50 2.75 -24.06
C GLU A 64 -7.22 2.15 -24.63
N PHE A 65 -7.17 0.83 -24.74
CA PHE A 65 -6.11 0.05 -25.35
C PHE A 65 -6.62 -0.53 -26.68
N VAL A 66 -5.83 -0.40 -27.73
CA VAL A 66 -6.15 -0.94 -29.07
C VAL A 66 -5.73 -2.40 -29.11
N CYS A 67 -6.63 -3.31 -29.42
CA CYS A 67 -6.33 -4.71 -29.66
C CYS A 67 -5.68 -4.91 -31.04
N GLY A 68 -4.36 -5.00 -31.10
CA GLY A 68 -3.59 -5.36 -32.31
C GLY A 68 -3.96 -4.60 -33.58
N ASN A 69 -4.06 -5.33 -34.67
CA ASN A 69 -4.50 -4.79 -35.95
C ASN A 69 -6.02 -4.62 -36.10
N THR A 70 -6.76 -4.75 -35.00
CA THR A 70 -8.22 -4.60 -35.00
C THR A 70 -8.61 -3.20 -34.55
N THR A 71 -9.83 -2.79 -34.89
CA THR A 71 -10.41 -1.51 -34.45
C THR A 71 -11.12 -1.62 -33.11
N ARG A 72 -10.87 -2.70 -32.38
CA ARG A 72 -11.46 -2.95 -31.05
C ARG A 72 -10.64 -2.24 -29.99
N CYS A 73 -11.30 -1.36 -29.25
CA CYS A 73 -10.75 -0.71 -28.07
C CYS A 73 -11.27 -1.42 -26.83
N ILE A 74 -10.40 -1.70 -25.89
CA ILE A 74 -10.75 -2.17 -24.53
C ILE A 74 -10.36 -1.10 -23.53
N GLU A 75 -11.05 -1.05 -22.42
CA GLU A 75 -10.65 -0.17 -21.31
C GLU A 75 -9.22 -0.50 -20.90
N ARG A 76 -8.39 0.50 -20.70
CA ARG A 76 -6.96 0.32 -20.36
C ARG A 76 -6.75 -0.51 -19.09
N ILE A 77 -7.75 -0.58 -18.22
CA ILE A 77 -7.74 -1.42 -17.02
C ILE A 77 -7.79 -2.92 -17.34
N LYS A 78 -8.30 -3.31 -18.51
CA LYS A 78 -8.40 -4.69 -18.98
C LYS A 78 -7.18 -5.19 -19.73
N HIS A 79 -6.21 -4.34 -19.99
CA HIS A 79 -4.94 -4.71 -20.62
C HIS A 79 -3.99 -5.28 -19.55
N CYS A 80 -3.51 -6.52 -19.60
CA CYS A 80 -2.75 -7.33 -18.64
C CYS A 80 -3.50 -7.62 -17.31
N ASP A 81 -4.78 -7.80 -17.22
CA ASP A 81 -5.50 -8.18 -16.00
C ASP A 81 -5.49 -9.70 -15.75
N GLY A 82 -4.80 -10.45 -16.59
CA GLY A 82 -4.73 -11.91 -16.56
C GLY A 82 -5.85 -12.59 -17.34
N ILE A 83 -6.74 -11.81 -17.97
CA ILE A 83 -7.89 -12.29 -18.76
C ILE A 83 -7.76 -11.76 -20.17
N LYS A 84 -7.79 -12.64 -21.17
CA LYS A 84 -7.74 -12.23 -22.57
C LYS A 84 -9.03 -11.51 -22.99
N HIS A 85 -8.94 -10.22 -23.26
CA HIS A 85 -10.03 -9.38 -23.75
C HIS A 85 -9.89 -9.06 -25.24
N CYS A 86 -8.67 -9.10 -25.78
CA CYS A 86 -8.40 -9.03 -27.21
C CYS A 86 -8.45 -10.41 -27.85
N ASP A 87 -8.95 -10.52 -29.10
CA ASP A 87 -9.15 -11.82 -29.77
C ASP A 87 -7.84 -12.59 -30.03
N ASP A 88 -6.72 -11.87 -30.16
CA ASP A 88 -5.35 -12.39 -30.30
C ASP A 88 -4.62 -12.54 -28.95
N GLY A 89 -5.17 -11.99 -27.86
CA GLY A 89 -4.56 -11.97 -26.54
C GLY A 89 -3.42 -10.98 -26.39
N GLU A 90 -3.27 -10.02 -27.30
CA GLU A 90 -2.26 -8.96 -27.23
C GLU A 90 -2.41 -8.08 -25.97
N ASP A 91 -3.61 -8.04 -25.40
CA ASP A 91 -3.87 -7.38 -24.12
C ASP A 91 -3.14 -8.04 -22.95
N GLU A 92 -2.71 -9.28 -23.08
CA GLU A 92 -1.94 -10.00 -22.07
C GLU A 92 -0.46 -10.21 -22.49
N ASP A 93 -0.06 -9.77 -23.68
CA ASP A 93 1.32 -9.84 -24.15
C ASP A 93 2.17 -8.69 -23.59
N GLY A 94 3.38 -9.02 -23.15
CA GLY A 94 4.33 -8.05 -22.58
C GLY A 94 3.91 -7.50 -21.21
N CYS A 95 3.11 -8.26 -20.48
CA CYS A 95 2.64 -7.96 -19.15
C CYS A 95 3.61 -8.38 -18.03
N ALA A 96 4.76 -8.93 -18.39
CA ALA A 96 5.77 -9.34 -17.43
C ALA A 96 6.35 -8.13 -16.69
N ASP A 97 6.52 -8.32 -15.39
CA ASP A 97 6.99 -7.33 -14.44
C ASP A 97 8.46 -6.93 -14.68
N ALA A 98 8.82 -5.71 -14.28
CA ALA A 98 10.17 -5.15 -14.42
C ALA A 98 11.24 -5.82 -13.54
N HIS A 99 10.86 -6.66 -12.59
CA HIS A 99 11.76 -7.25 -11.60
C HIS A 99 12.66 -8.41 -12.12
N GLY A 100 13.02 -8.43 -13.41
CA GLY A 100 13.80 -9.53 -13.92
C GLY A 100 14.84 -9.17 -14.97
N SER A 101 16.03 -8.71 -14.56
CA SER A 101 17.19 -8.60 -15.45
C SER A 101 17.58 -9.94 -16.10
N LEU A 102 17.20 -11.07 -15.49
CA LEU A 102 17.40 -12.41 -16.04
C LEU A 102 16.45 -12.69 -17.22
N GLU A 103 15.26 -12.12 -17.23
CA GLU A 103 14.27 -12.31 -18.28
C GLU A 103 14.67 -11.60 -19.58
N SER A 104 15.24 -10.39 -19.49
CA SER A 104 15.79 -9.68 -20.63
C SER A 104 17.00 -10.42 -21.22
N LEU A 105 17.86 -10.99 -20.37
CA LEU A 105 18.95 -11.84 -20.80
C LEU A 105 18.45 -13.13 -21.47
N VAL A 106 17.49 -13.83 -20.89
CA VAL A 106 16.87 -15.05 -21.46
C VAL A 106 16.17 -14.74 -22.79
N LYS A 107 15.51 -13.59 -22.88
CA LYS A 107 14.85 -13.13 -24.12
C LYS A 107 15.90 -12.82 -25.18
N ALA A 108 16.96 -12.09 -24.84
CA ALA A 108 18.08 -11.80 -25.73
C ALA A 108 18.78 -13.09 -26.20
N ILE A 109 18.97 -14.07 -25.31
CA ILE A 109 19.47 -15.40 -25.65
C ILE A 109 18.55 -16.11 -26.66
N LYS A 110 17.24 -16.04 -26.49
CA LYS A 110 16.25 -16.64 -27.39
C LYS A 110 16.17 -15.93 -28.74
N GLU A 111 16.29 -14.62 -28.77
CA GLU A 111 16.21 -13.79 -29.99
C GLU A 111 17.48 -13.89 -30.83
N HIS A 112 18.67 -13.95 -30.21
CA HIS A 112 19.95 -14.07 -30.89
C HIS A 112 20.43 -15.50 -31.22
N GLY A 113 19.66 -16.50 -30.86
CA GLY A 113 19.51 -17.75 -31.64
C GLY A 113 20.54 -18.84 -31.48
N GLU A 114 21.55 -18.82 -30.59
CA GLU A 114 22.53 -19.91 -30.46
C GLU A 114 22.27 -20.96 -29.37
N LEU A 115 21.26 -20.76 -28.51
CA LEU A 115 20.89 -21.79 -27.53
C LEU A 115 19.95 -22.86 -28.10
N LYS A 116 19.47 -22.72 -29.35
CA LYS A 116 18.62 -23.75 -29.99
C LYS A 116 19.38 -25.05 -30.27
N ASP A 117 20.70 -24.96 -30.46
CA ASP A 117 21.54 -26.14 -30.70
C ASP A 117 21.97 -26.88 -29.42
N VAL A 118 21.56 -26.41 -28.25
CA VAL A 118 21.85 -27.01 -26.92
C VAL A 118 20.66 -27.78 -26.34
N ILE A 119 19.58 -27.96 -27.10
CA ILE A 119 18.48 -28.82 -26.66
C ILE A 119 18.87 -30.28 -26.86
N PHE A 120 19.15 -30.89 -25.76
CA PHE A 120 19.46 -32.28 -25.47
C PHE A 120 18.68 -33.31 -26.29
N ASP A 121 19.30 -33.90 -27.29
CA ASP A 121 18.89 -35.20 -27.81
C ASP A 121 19.50 -36.29 -26.93
N LYS A 122 18.67 -36.90 -26.09
CA LYS A 122 19.06 -37.93 -25.10
C LYS A 122 19.41 -39.28 -25.73
N SER A 123 19.50 -39.40 -27.05
CA SER A 123 19.46 -40.71 -27.72
C SER A 123 20.79 -41.26 -28.19
N LEU A 124 21.94 -40.59 -27.98
CA LEU A 124 23.24 -41.07 -28.54
C LEU A 124 24.39 -40.90 -27.55
N ASP A 125 24.78 -42.00 -26.90
CA ASP A 125 25.87 -42.09 -25.89
C ASP A 125 27.26 -42.39 -26.46
N ASN A 126 27.53 -42.16 -27.72
CA ASN A 126 28.86 -42.44 -28.30
C ASN A 126 29.75 -41.21 -28.33
N CYS A 127 30.88 -41.26 -27.61
CA CYS A 127 31.90 -40.22 -27.62
C CYS A 127 32.79 -40.29 -28.89
N SER A 128 33.10 -39.15 -29.49
CA SER A 128 34.03 -39.08 -30.63
C SER A 128 35.48 -39.41 -30.27
N LEU A 129 35.79 -39.46 -28.98
CA LEU A 129 37.15 -39.79 -28.47
C LEU A 129 37.36 -41.30 -28.26
N GLY A 130 36.31 -42.12 -28.27
CA GLY A 130 36.40 -43.54 -27.94
C GLY A 130 37.06 -43.78 -26.56
N ASP A 131 38.01 -44.66 -26.48
CA ASP A 131 38.74 -44.98 -25.24
C ASP A 131 39.78 -43.93 -24.79
N ASN A 132 39.96 -42.83 -25.54
CA ASN A 132 40.97 -41.80 -25.28
C ASN A 132 40.44 -40.65 -24.39
N VAL A 133 39.40 -40.88 -23.59
CA VAL A 133 38.90 -39.88 -22.64
C VAL A 133 39.90 -39.71 -21.50
N PRO A 134 40.35 -38.47 -21.18
CA PRO A 134 41.29 -38.25 -20.08
C PRO A 134 40.71 -38.73 -18.75
N PRO A 135 41.55 -39.20 -17.80
CA PRO A 135 41.11 -39.55 -16.48
C PRO A 135 40.45 -38.36 -15.81
N PHE A 136 39.34 -38.59 -15.09
CA PHE A 136 38.53 -37.58 -14.44
C PHE A 136 37.65 -36.72 -15.37
N CYS A 137 37.55 -37.07 -16.66
CA CYS A 137 36.67 -36.42 -17.61
C CYS A 137 35.64 -37.39 -18.16
N GLU A 138 34.48 -36.88 -18.54
CA GLU A 138 33.42 -37.59 -19.22
C GLU A 138 33.17 -36.96 -20.59
N CYS A 139 33.00 -37.75 -21.60
CA CYS A 139 32.57 -37.27 -22.89
C CYS A 139 31.07 -37.42 -23.01
N ARG A 140 30.40 -36.33 -23.32
CA ARG A 140 28.93 -36.25 -23.45
C ARG A 140 28.60 -35.74 -24.85
N PHE A 141 27.51 -36.17 -25.43
CA PHE A 141 26.99 -35.61 -26.70
C PHE A 141 28.05 -35.53 -27.83
N PHE A 142 28.79 -36.63 -28.05
CA PHE A 142 29.85 -36.77 -29.07
C PHE A 142 31.07 -35.86 -28.95
N THR A 143 30.87 -34.55 -28.70
CA THR A 143 31.89 -33.51 -28.81
C THR A 143 32.05 -32.67 -27.57
N PHE A 144 31.34 -32.99 -26.48
CA PHE A 144 31.37 -32.26 -25.21
C PHE A 144 32.24 -33.04 -24.19
N LEU A 145 33.38 -32.49 -23.84
CA LEU A 145 34.23 -33.01 -22.78
C LEU A 145 33.95 -32.26 -21.49
N PHE A 146 33.50 -32.98 -20.48
CA PHE A 146 33.18 -32.46 -19.14
C PHE A 146 34.15 -33.06 -18.12
N CYS A 147 34.91 -32.21 -17.42
CA CYS A 147 35.89 -32.60 -16.41
C CYS A 147 35.56 -31.89 -15.09
N GLU A 148 35.23 -32.68 -14.06
CA GLU A 148 34.94 -32.19 -12.72
C GLU A 148 35.74 -32.97 -11.69
N ASN A 149 36.91 -32.46 -11.30
CA ASN A 149 37.74 -33.11 -10.28
C ASN A 149 38.74 -32.12 -9.67
N HIS A 150 38.78 -32.03 -8.35
CA HIS A 150 39.70 -31.17 -7.60
C HIS A 150 41.18 -31.51 -7.77
N ASN A 151 41.53 -32.69 -8.31
CA ASN A 151 42.91 -33.07 -8.57
C ASN A 151 43.42 -32.60 -9.95
N LEU A 152 42.55 -32.07 -10.80
CA LEU A 152 42.95 -31.57 -12.12
C LEU A 152 43.55 -30.17 -11.99
N THR A 153 44.84 -30.04 -12.21
CA THR A 153 45.60 -28.79 -12.04
C THR A 153 46.02 -28.12 -13.35
N SER A 154 45.80 -28.79 -14.49
CA SER A 154 46.11 -28.29 -15.84
C SER A 154 45.06 -28.72 -16.86
N VAL A 155 44.98 -28.01 -17.97
CA VAL A 155 44.11 -28.38 -19.09
C VAL A 155 44.58 -29.76 -19.63
N PRO A 156 43.67 -30.74 -19.82
CA PRO A 156 43.98 -32.04 -20.37
C PRO A 156 44.64 -31.90 -21.76
N LYS A 157 45.52 -32.83 -22.14
CA LYS A 157 46.21 -32.84 -23.44
C LYS A 157 45.94 -34.12 -24.22
N GLY A 158 46.21 -34.12 -25.52
CA GLY A 158 46.11 -35.31 -26.37
C GLY A 158 44.71 -35.62 -26.90
N ILE A 159 43.78 -34.67 -26.88
CA ILE A 159 42.35 -34.87 -27.21
C ILE A 159 42.04 -34.54 -28.68
N GLY A 160 42.85 -33.68 -29.32
CA GLY A 160 42.67 -33.29 -30.72
C GLY A 160 41.48 -32.35 -31.01
N ASN A 161 41.16 -32.20 -32.32
CA ASN A 161 40.24 -31.18 -32.82
C ASN A 161 38.73 -31.57 -32.84
N THR A 162 38.40 -32.77 -32.36
CA THR A 162 37.02 -33.30 -32.45
C THR A 162 36.08 -32.70 -31.43
N ILE A 163 36.62 -32.13 -30.35
CA ILE A 163 35.84 -31.54 -29.27
C ILE A 163 35.42 -30.11 -29.64
N THR A 164 34.13 -29.82 -29.51
CA THR A 164 33.55 -28.49 -29.74
C THR A 164 33.22 -27.76 -28.45
N LYS A 165 33.02 -28.50 -27.35
CA LYS A 165 32.71 -27.94 -26.03
C LYS A 165 33.57 -28.57 -24.96
N LEU A 166 34.22 -27.74 -24.13
CA LEU A 166 35.06 -28.16 -23.02
C LEU A 166 34.60 -27.48 -21.73
N ALA A 167 34.30 -28.27 -20.69
CA ALA A 167 34.01 -27.78 -19.36
C ALA A 167 35.02 -28.30 -18.34
N LEU A 168 35.69 -27.40 -17.66
CA LEU A 168 36.61 -27.61 -16.54
C LEU A 168 36.02 -27.00 -15.28
N THR A 169 35.09 -27.72 -14.69
CA THR A 169 34.26 -27.21 -13.59
C THR A 169 34.74 -27.77 -12.26
N ASN A 170 34.83 -26.92 -11.23
CA ASN A 170 35.25 -27.31 -9.87
C ASN A 170 36.55 -28.10 -9.85
N THR A 171 37.52 -27.70 -10.68
CA THR A 171 38.87 -28.27 -10.71
C THR A 171 39.84 -27.41 -9.88
N SER A 172 41.14 -27.74 -9.84
CA SER A 172 42.14 -26.97 -9.08
C SER A 172 43.07 -26.16 -9.99
N LEU A 173 42.53 -25.62 -11.09
CA LEU A 173 43.30 -24.78 -12.01
C LEU A 173 43.72 -23.49 -11.34
N ARG A 174 45.04 -23.21 -11.33
CA ARG A 174 45.63 -21.99 -10.75
C ARG A 174 46.02 -20.95 -11.80
N SER A 175 46.32 -21.37 -13.00
CA SER A 175 46.72 -20.53 -14.13
C SER A 175 46.43 -21.21 -15.45
N LEU A 176 46.30 -20.42 -16.49
CA LEU A 176 46.22 -20.88 -17.88
C LEU A 176 47.49 -20.42 -18.60
N PRO A 177 48.42 -21.32 -18.89
CA PRO A 177 49.67 -20.96 -19.61
C PRO A 177 49.38 -20.61 -21.07
N ALA A 178 50.31 -19.91 -21.72
CA ALA A 178 50.24 -19.61 -23.13
C ALA A 178 50.06 -20.89 -23.96
N GLY A 179 49.09 -20.87 -24.90
CA GLY A 179 48.78 -22.04 -25.75
C GLY A 179 48.08 -23.18 -25.00
N ALA A 180 47.48 -22.94 -23.82
CA ALA A 180 46.81 -23.98 -23.03
C ALA A 180 45.75 -24.77 -23.82
N PHE A 181 45.13 -24.15 -24.81
CA PHE A 181 44.09 -24.75 -25.65
C PHE A 181 44.53 -24.96 -27.12
N SER A 182 45.79 -24.82 -27.46
CA SER A 182 46.28 -24.87 -28.84
C SER A 182 45.96 -26.18 -29.60
N GLU A 183 45.76 -27.28 -28.87
CA GLU A 183 45.37 -28.58 -29.43
C GLU A 183 43.85 -28.65 -29.77
N TYR A 184 43.04 -27.69 -29.33
CA TYR A 184 41.59 -27.77 -29.41
C TYR A 184 41.00 -26.79 -30.46
N LYS A 185 41.51 -26.76 -31.66
CA LYS A 185 41.11 -25.81 -32.72
C LYS A 185 39.62 -25.88 -33.09
N GLY A 186 38.91 -26.97 -32.74
CA GLY A 186 37.50 -27.16 -32.97
C GLY A 186 36.58 -26.55 -31.90
N LEU A 187 37.13 -26.07 -30.76
CA LEU A 187 36.32 -25.54 -29.65
C LEU A 187 35.52 -24.30 -30.06
N LYS A 188 34.24 -24.34 -29.71
CA LYS A 188 33.29 -23.22 -29.80
C LYS A 188 32.93 -22.67 -28.43
N ILE A 189 32.88 -23.56 -27.42
CA ILE A 189 32.42 -23.23 -26.06
C ILE A 189 33.44 -23.70 -25.03
N ILE A 190 33.88 -22.79 -24.16
CA ILE A 190 34.83 -23.07 -23.07
C ILE A 190 34.19 -22.63 -21.76
N HIS A 191 34.01 -23.57 -20.81
CA HIS A 191 33.56 -23.33 -19.44
C HIS A 191 34.71 -23.64 -18.47
N ILE A 192 35.14 -22.64 -17.68
CA ILE A 192 36.18 -22.78 -16.65
C ILE A 192 35.59 -22.18 -15.37
N GLU A 193 34.67 -22.89 -14.74
CA GLU A 193 33.91 -22.44 -13.58
C GLU A 193 34.41 -23.07 -12.28
N GLY A 194 34.40 -22.32 -11.18
CA GLY A 194 34.69 -22.86 -9.85
C GLY A 194 36.13 -23.25 -9.61
N ASN A 195 37.09 -22.54 -10.22
CA ASN A 195 38.51 -22.77 -10.09
C ASN A 195 39.19 -21.71 -9.20
N VAL A 196 40.54 -21.80 -9.08
CA VAL A 196 41.34 -20.90 -8.24
C VAL A 196 42.30 -20.03 -9.05
N ILE A 197 41.94 -19.70 -10.28
CA ILE A 197 42.72 -18.84 -11.19
C ILE A 197 42.70 -17.42 -10.63
N ARG A 198 43.92 -16.83 -10.43
CA ARG A 198 44.08 -15.46 -9.92
C ARG A 198 44.48 -14.45 -10.98
N VAL A 199 45.30 -14.85 -11.90
CA VAL A 199 45.83 -14.02 -12.98
C VAL A 199 45.55 -14.68 -14.31
N LEU A 200 44.98 -13.95 -15.24
CA LEU A 200 44.81 -14.37 -16.61
C LEU A 200 45.94 -13.75 -17.44
N SER A 201 47.00 -14.57 -17.71
CA SER A 201 48.18 -14.12 -18.44
C SER A 201 47.98 -14.12 -19.96
N PRO A 202 48.84 -13.46 -20.75
CA PRO A 202 48.69 -13.39 -22.20
C PRO A 202 48.81 -14.77 -22.89
N GLY A 203 48.02 -14.98 -23.93
CA GLY A 203 48.12 -16.05 -24.93
C GLY A 203 47.58 -17.44 -24.58
N PRO A 204 46.75 -17.66 -23.53
CA PRO A 204 46.17 -18.99 -23.30
C PRO A 204 45.26 -19.44 -24.43
N PHE A 205 44.57 -18.49 -25.09
CA PHE A 205 43.63 -18.74 -26.18
C PHE A 205 44.16 -18.42 -27.57
N SER A 206 45.48 -18.41 -27.77
CA SER A 206 46.09 -18.16 -29.08
C SER A 206 45.54 -19.14 -30.12
N ASP A 207 45.18 -18.62 -31.31
CA ASP A 207 44.61 -19.38 -32.44
C ASP A 207 43.22 -20.02 -32.18
N MET A 208 42.49 -19.57 -31.18
CA MET A 208 41.14 -20.08 -30.82
C MET A 208 40.02 -19.33 -31.54
N THR A 209 40.15 -19.12 -32.85
CA THR A 209 39.24 -18.29 -33.63
C THR A 209 37.80 -18.82 -33.72
N ASN A 210 37.59 -20.11 -33.44
CA ASN A 210 36.24 -20.71 -33.47
C ASN A 210 35.43 -20.52 -32.17
N VAL A 211 36.05 -20.03 -31.08
CA VAL A 211 35.40 -19.88 -29.79
C VAL A 211 34.45 -18.68 -29.83
N THR A 212 33.19 -18.97 -29.55
CA THR A 212 32.09 -17.96 -29.46
C THR A 212 31.63 -17.69 -28.02
N PHE A 213 31.89 -18.64 -27.12
CA PHE A 213 31.45 -18.58 -25.73
C PHE A 213 32.58 -18.93 -24.76
N LEU A 214 32.92 -18.01 -23.86
CA LEU A 214 33.91 -18.20 -22.81
C LEU A 214 33.35 -17.86 -21.44
N GLN A 215 33.29 -18.87 -20.57
CA GLN A 215 32.82 -18.73 -19.18
C GLN A 215 34.00 -18.94 -18.22
N LEU A 216 34.29 -17.90 -17.42
CA LEU A 216 35.36 -17.86 -16.41
C LEU A 216 34.81 -17.52 -15.02
N MET A 217 33.52 -17.75 -14.82
CA MET A 217 32.82 -17.38 -13.57
C MET A 217 33.29 -18.21 -12.37
N LYS A 218 33.05 -17.66 -11.17
CA LYS A 218 33.35 -18.30 -9.86
C LYS A 218 34.83 -18.75 -9.76
N ASN A 219 35.74 -17.88 -10.20
CA ASN A 219 37.18 -18.01 -10.00
C ASN A 219 37.66 -16.98 -8.96
N GLN A 220 39.00 -16.80 -8.85
CA GLN A 220 39.63 -15.81 -7.99
C GLN A 220 40.37 -14.75 -8.82
N ILE A 221 39.93 -14.46 -10.05
CA ILE A 221 40.63 -13.60 -11.00
C ILE A 221 40.71 -12.19 -10.44
N GLU A 222 41.91 -11.72 -10.14
CA GLU A 222 42.20 -10.37 -9.65
C GLU A 222 42.70 -9.46 -10.78
N ILE A 223 43.46 -10.03 -11.75
CA ILE A 223 44.11 -9.30 -12.83
C ILE A 223 43.93 -10.06 -14.15
N ILE A 224 43.59 -9.31 -15.19
CA ILE A 224 43.60 -9.75 -16.59
C ILE A 224 44.65 -8.92 -17.33
N GLU A 225 45.71 -9.59 -17.81
CA GLU A 225 46.81 -8.92 -18.49
C GLU A 225 46.46 -8.65 -19.96
N PRO A 226 47.02 -7.58 -20.59
CA PRO A 226 46.85 -7.31 -22.01
C PRO A 226 47.26 -8.50 -22.88
N GLY A 227 46.41 -8.84 -23.87
CA GLY A 227 46.61 -10.02 -24.73
C GLY A 227 46.13 -11.35 -24.13
N ALA A 228 45.45 -11.32 -22.95
CA ALA A 228 44.86 -12.51 -22.35
C ALA A 228 43.78 -13.15 -23.24
N PHE A 229 43.04 -12.37 -24.00
CA PHE A 229 41.99 -12.83 -24.93
C PHE A 229 42.42 -12.85 -26.39
N LYS A 230 43.70 -12.61 -26.65
CA LYS A 230 44.24 -12.64 -28.02
C LYS A 230 44.00 -14.00 -28.68
N GLY A 231 43.42 -13.99 -29.88
CA GLY A 231 43.05 -15.19 -30.64
C GLY A 231 41.57 -15.56 -30.57
N LEU A 232 40.75 -14.83 -29.76
CA LEU A 232 39.34 -15.04 -29.63
C LEU A 232 38.55 -14.06 -30.54
N GLU A 233 38.88 -13.98 -31.81
CA GLU A 233 38.34 -12.98 -32.77
C GLU A 233 36.80 -13.06 -32.95
N ASN A 234 36.21 -14.25 -32.76
CA ASN A 234 34.79 -14.50 -32.90
C ASN A 234 34.06 -14.66 -31.56
N LEU A 235 34.69 -14.26 -30.43
CA LEU A 235 34.05 -14.36 -29.13
C LEU A 235 32.85 -13.42 -29.04
N ARG A 236 31.68 -14.02 -28.76
CA ARG A 236 30.42 -13.29 -28.59
C ARG A 236 30.02 -13.12 -27.13
N TRP A 237 30.32 -14.10 -26.27
CA TRP A 237 29.94 -14.14 -24.88
C TRP A 237 31.13 -14.32 -23.97
N LEU A 238 31.35 -13.37 -23.07
CA LEU A 238 32.38 -13.43 -22.02
C LEU A 238 31.73 -13.25 -20.65
N LEU A 239 31.75 -14.33 -19.87
CA LEU A 239 31.16 -14.37 -18.53
C LEU A 239 32.29 -14.44 -17.48
N LEU A 240 32.46 -13.34 -16.73
CA LEU A 240 33.50 -13.14 -15.69
C LEU A 240 32.90 -12.90 -14.31
N GLN A 241 31.61 -13.19 -14.12
CA GLN A 241 30.94 -12.93 -12.86
C GLN A 241 31.48 -13.77 -11.71
N ASN A 242 31.34 -13.27 -10.48
CA ASN A 242 31.83 -13.92 -9.26
C ASN A 242 33.35 -14.10 -9.27
N ASN A 243 34.11 -13.03 -9.51
CA ASN A 243 35.58 -12.98 -9.45
C ASN A 243 36.06 -11.86 -8.50
N HIS A 244 37.35 -11.56 -8.50
CA HIS A 244 37.92 -10.56 -7.60
C HIS A 244 38.54 -9.36 -8.35
N LEU A 245 38.09 -9.06 -9.56
CA LEU A 245 38.61 -7.97 -10.39
C LEU A 245 38.41 -6.62 -9.69
N LYS A 246 39.53 -5.92 -9.46
CA LYS A 246 39.52 -4.55 -8.85
C LYS A 246 39.55 -3.47 -9.93
N GLU A 247 40.26 -3.73 -10.99
CA GLU A 247 40.43 -2.87 -12.14
C GLU A 247 40.40 -3.72 -13.40
N LEU A 248 39.90 -3.18 -14.49
CA LEU A 248 39.97 -3.80 -15.82
C LEU A 248 40.68 -2.84 -16.76
N ASN A 249 41.83 -3.29 -17.28
CA ASN A 249 42.50 -2.54 -18.32
C ASN A 249 41.67 -2.67 -19.61
N MET A 250 41.16 -1.56 -20.12
CA MET A 250 40.26 -1.56 -21.26
C MET A 250 40.91 -2.06 -22.55
N THR A 251 42.23 -2.01 -22.68
CA THR A 251 42.96 -2.59 -23.83
C THR A 251 42.78 -4.12 -23.94
N VAL A 252 42.40 -4.78 -22.84
CA VAL A 252 42.10 -6.23 -22.83
C VAL A 252 40.86 -6.55 -23.69
N LEU A 253 39.92 -5.61 -23.79
CA LEU A 253 38.69 -5.77 -24.56
C LEU A 253 38.88 -5.46 -26.06
N GLU A 254 39.96 -4.81 -26.44
CA GLU A 254 40.28 -4.54 -27.85
C GLU A 254 40.56 -5.81 -28.67
N ASP A 255 40.97 -6.92 -27.99
CA ASP A 255 41.22 -8.22 -28.63
C ASP A 255 39.89 -8.95 -29.02
N ILE A 256 38.75 -8.49 -28.53
CA ILE A 256 37.43 -9.18 -28.64
C ILE A 256 36.29 -8.26 -29.16
N GLU A 257 36.52 -7.64 -30.31
CA GLU A 257 35.60 -6.67 -30.93
C GLU A 257 34.23 -7.29 -31.28
N SER A 258 34.13 -8.60 -31.42
CA SER A 258 32.89 -9.31 -31.78
C SER A 258 31.97 -9.57 -30.61
N ILE A 259 32.30 -9.09 -29.39
CA ILE A 259 31.58 -9.38 -28.16
C ILE A 259 30.18 -8.78 -28.18
N GLU A 260 29.19 -9.56 -27.75
CA GLU A 260 27.78 -9.25 -27.68
C GLU A 260 27.30 -9.17 -26.21
N VAL A 261 27.80 -10.04 -25.36
CA VAL A 261 27.48 -10.12 -23.93
C VAL A 261 28.74 -10.10 -23.09
N LEU A 262 28.85 -9.13 -22.18
CA LEU A 262 29.93 -9.02 -21.22
C LEU A 262 29.35 -8.97 -19.79
N ASP A 263 29.66 -10.02 -19.00
CA ASP A 263 29.23 -10.09 -17.61
C ASP A 263 30.39 -9.97 -16.62
N LEU A 264 30.43 -8.86 -15.91
CA LEU A 264 31.39 -8.51 -14.86
C LEU A 264 30.72 -8.40 -13.47
N THR A 265 29.50 -8.92 -13.33
CA THR A 265 28.73 -8.89 -12.07
C THR A 265 29.50 -9.59 -10.95
N ASP A 266 29.27 -9.21 -9.70
CA ASP A 266 29.91 -9.80 -8.51
C ASP A 266 31.43 -9.75 -8.56
N ASN A 267 31.99 -8.58 -8.80
CA ASN A 267 33.43 -8.31 -8.78
C ASN A 267 33.77 -7.20 -7.78
N ARG A 268 34.96 -6.61 -7.85
CA ARG A 268 35.43 -5.54 -6.95
C ARG A 268 35.85 -4.28 -7.70
N LEU A 269 35.28 -4.06 -8.89
CA LEU A 269 35.61 -2.91 -9.75
C LEU A 269 35.28 -1.59 -9.06
N THR A 270 36.23 -0.69 -8.94
CA THR A 270 36.07 0.63 -8.27
C THR A 270 35.84 1.76 -9.26
N GLN A 271 36.37 1.64 -10.46
CA GLN A 271 36.24 2.64 -11.53
C GLN A 271 36.15 1.92 -12.89
N LEU A 272 35.49 2.57 -13.83
CA LEU A 272 35.44 2.17 -15.22
C LEU A 272 36.16 3.22 -16.06
N GLY A 273 37.15 2.80 -16.85
CA GLY A 273 37.71 3.63 -17.90
C GLY A 273 36.75 3.80 -19.07
N MET A 274 37.19 4.47 -20.11
CA MET A 274 36.46 4.53 -21.38
C MET A 274 36.52 3.13 -22.02
N LEU A 275 35.32 2.55 -22.24
CA LEU A 275 35.19 1.26 -22.92
C LEU A 275 35.54 1.44 -24.43
N PRO A 276 36.23 0.45 -25.04
CA PRO A 276 36.54 0.52 -26.46
C PRO A 276 35.27 0.41 -27.33
N PRO A 277 35.34 0.66 -28.65
CA PRO A 277 34.21 0.61 -29.55
C PRO A 277 33.70 -0.82 -29.80
N LEU A 278 32.98 -1.39 -28.84
CA LEU A 278 32.36 -2.72 -28.94
C LEU A 278 31.00 -2.61 -29.66
N SER A 279 31.05 -2.53 -30.98
CA SER A 279 29.91 -2.22 -31.82
C SER A 279 28.78 -3.27 -31.82
N ARG A 280 29.03 -4.48 -31.30
CA ARG A 280 28.06 -5.57 -31.20
C ARG A 280 27.56 -5.79 -29.77
N LEU A 281 28.13 -5.11 -28.78
CA LEU A 281 27.78 -5.30 -27.39
C LEU A 281 26.37 -4.78 -27.12
N PHE A 282 25.45 -5.70 -26.87
CA PHE A 282 24.06 -5.35 -26.51
C PHE A 282 23.76 -5.53 -25.03
N TRP A 283 24.53 -6.36 -24.29
CA TRP A 283 24.30 -6.60 -22.87
C TRP A 283 25.58 -6.41 -22.04
N LEU A 284 25.52 -5.57 -20.99
CA LEU A 284 26.64 -5.28 -20.09
C LEU A 284 26.21 -5.39 -18.63
N GLY A 285 26.72 -6.41 -17.92
CA GLY A 285 26.52 -6.62 -16.50
C GLY A 285 27.68 -6.09 -15.66
N LEU A 286 27.42 -5.12 -14.81
CA LEU A 286 28.35 -4.49 -13.87
C LEU A 286 27.78 -4.48 -12.43
N GLY A 287 26.74 -5.25 -12.18
CA GLY A 287 26.08 -5.33 -10.87
C GLY A 287 27.00 -5.84 -9.76
N ASN A 288 26.68 -5.51 -8.52
CA ASN A 288 27.42 -5.94 -7.32
C ASN A 288 28.94 -5.73 -7.45
N ASN A 289 29.32 -4.48 -7.66
CA ASN A 289 30.70 -4.02 -7.73
C ASN A 289 30.93 -2.88 -6.72
N ARG A 290 32.02 -2.12 -6.86
CA ARG A 290 32.36 -0.98 -6.00
C ARG A 290 32.52 0.31 -6.80
N ILE A 291 31.82 0.43 -7.91
CA ILE A 291 31.88 1.59 -8.80
C ILE A 291 31.27 2.79 -8.06
N SER A 292 32.04 3.88 -7.97
CA SER A 292 31.60 5.08 -7.23
C SER A 292 31.13 6.23 -8.11
N ARG A 293 31.57 6.27 -9.37
CA ARG A 293 31.28 7.36 -10.31
C ARG A 293 31.20 6.85 -11.74
N ILE A 294 30.25 7.40 -12.51
CA ILE A 294 30.12 7.21 -13.96
C ILE A 294 30.43 8.52 -14.67
N THR A 295 31.39 8.49 -15.58
CA THR A 295 31.81 9.66 -16.38
C THR A 295 31.13 9.68 -17.74
N LYS A 296 31.08 10.85 -18.39
CA LYS A 296 30.53 11.00 -19.74
C LYS A 296 31.25 10.21 -20.83
N SER A 297 32.51 9.81 -20.58
CA SER A 297 33.33 9.02 -21.52
C SER A 297 33.16 7.52 -21.35
N THR A 298 32.64 7.04 -20.23
CA THR A 298 32.61 5.60 -19.88
C THR A 298 31.91 4.75 -20.93
N PHE A 299 30.73 5.14 -21.39
CA PHE A 299 29.91 4.39 -22.35
C PHE A 299 29.83 5.04 -23.72
N LYS A 300 30.70 5.98 -24.04
CA LYS A 300 30.63 6.84 -25.24
C LYS A 300 30.58 6.06 -26.55
N GLU A 301 31.29 4.94 -26.62
CA GLU A 301 31.45 4.14 -27.84
C GLU A 301 30.49 2.93 -27.94
N LEU A 302 29.49 2.83 -27.02
CA LEU A 302 28.58 1.67 -26.93
C LEU A 302 27.19 1.94 -27.48
N ALA A 303 27.08 2.40 -28.72
CA ALA A 303 25.81 2.80 -29.33
C ALA A 303 24.80 1.65 -29.48
N SER A 304 25.25 0.40 -29.59
CA SER A 304 24.41 -0.79 -29.75
C SER A 304 23.91 -1.40 -28.43
N LEU A 305 24.31 -0.82 -27.27
CA LEU A 305 23.97 -1.39 -25.97
C LEU A 305 22.45 -1.30 -25.72
N GLU A 306 21.85 -2.45 -25.44
CA GLU A 306 20.40 -2.57 -25.15
C GLU A 306 20.12 -2.72 -23.65
N VAL A 307 21.00 -3.41 -22.91
CA VAL A 307 20.82 -3.66 -21.47
C VAL A 307 22.07 -3.26 -20.71
N LEU A 308 21.90 -2.39 -19.69
CA LEU A 308 22.98 -1.95 -18.80
C LEU A 308 22.56 -2.16 -17.34
N ILE A 309 23.29 -3.04 -16.64
CA ILE A 309 23.04 -3.39 -15.23
C ILE A 309 24.14 -2.81 -14.34
N LEU A 310 23.81 -1.81 -13.54
CA LEU A 310 24.70 -1.11 -12.58
C LEU A 310 24.23 -1.27 -11.13
N LYS A 311 23.29 -2.16 -10.88
CA LYS A 311 22.69 -2.37 -9.56
C LYS A 311 23.72 -2.77 -8.51
N GLU A 312 23.42 -2.52 -7.23
CA GLU A 312 24.27 -2.95 -6.10
C GLU A 312 25.72 -2.49 -6.23
N ASN A 313 25.91 -1.19 -6.48
CA ASN A 313 27.19 -0.52 -6.48
C ASN A 313 27.25 0.56 -5.38
N VAL A 314 28.28 1.40 -5.38
CA VAL A 314 28.41 2.55 -4.48
C VAL A 314 28.40 3.87 -5.25
N ILE A 315 27.63 3.94 -6.35
CA ILE A 315 27.59 5.09 -7.25
C ILE A 315 26.96 6.27 -6.51
N GLU A 316 27.74 7.34 -6.33
CA GLU A 316 27.32 8.60 -5.71
C GLU A 316 27.01 9.68 -6.73
N GLU A 317 27.68 9.66 -7.89
CA GLU A 317 27.54 10.64 -8.96
C GLU A 317 27.56 10.01 -10.35
N ILE A 318 26.65 10.48 -11.21
CA ILE A 318 26.62 10.22 -12.65
C ILE A 318 26.74 11.57 -13.34
N GLU A 319 27.74 11.72 -14.22
CA GLU A 319 27.93 12.98 -14.97
C GLU A 319 26.78 13.22 -15.95
N GLU A 320 26.46 14.47 -16.20
CA GLU A 320 25.49 14.85 -17.23
C GLU A 320 25.90 14.27 -18.59
N SER A 321 24.94 13.71 -19.32
CA SER A 321 25.17 13.09 -20.62
C SER A 321 25.98 11.78 -20.63
N SER A 322 26.20 11.12 -19.48
CA SER A 322 26.92 9.84 -19.41
C SER A 322 26.24 8.72 -20.23
N PHE A 323 24.95 8.81 -20.44
CA PHE A 323 24.17 7.85 -21.23
C PHE A 323 23.76 8.36 -22.61
N SER A 324 24.28 9.52 -23.04
CA SER A 324 23.84 10.18 -24.27
C SER A 324 24.13 9.42 -25.56
N SER A 325 25.08 8.49 -25.57
CA SER A 325 25.44 7.65 -26.70
C SER A 325 24.61 6.34 -26.78
N LEU A 326 23.88 5.98 -25.71
CA LEU A 326 23.17 4.72 -25.59
C LEU A 326 21.77 4.82 -26.21
N GLU A 327 21.70 5.18 -27.49
CA GLU A 327 20.40 5.42 -28.16
C GLU A 327 19.58 4.12 -28.35
N SER A 328 20.24 2.93 -28.36
CA SER A 328 19.58 1.62 -28.44
C SER A 328 19.12 1.05 -27.10
N LEU A 329 19.40 1.74 -25.97
CA LEU A 329 19.18 1.18 -24.64
C LEU A 329 17.70 0.95 -24.35
N LEU A 330 17.37 -0.30 -24.00
CA LEU A 330 16.03 -0.78 -23.65
C LEU A 330 15.81 -0.90 -22.14
N GLU A 331 16.88 -1.28 -21.43
CA GLU A 331 16.83 -1.50 -19.97
C GLU A 331 18.03 -0.86 -19.28
N LEU A 332 17.76 -0.07 -18.25
CA LEU A 332 18.77 0.56 -17.39
C LEU A 332 18.44 0.29 -15.92
N ASP A 333 19.30 -0.47 -15.25
CA ASP A 333 19.19 -0.74 -13.82
C ASP A 333 20.33 -0.09 -13.04
N ILE A 334 19.99 0.93 -12.23
CA ILE A 334 20.92 1.66 -11.35
C ILE A 334 20.46 1.53 -9.89
N SER A 335 19.68 0.51 -9.57
CA SER A 335 19.13 0.25 -8.24
C SER A 335 20.21 -0.03 -7.20
N HIS A 336 19.85 0.11 -5.93
CA HIS A 336 20.73 -0.19 -4.79
C HIS A 336 22.08 0.52 -4.87
N ASN A 337 22.06 1.83 -5.11
CA ASN A 337 23.23 2.68 -5.17
C ASN A 337 23.15 3.83 -4.12
N ARG A 338 24.06 4.80 -4.19
CA ARG A 338 24.14 5.93 -3.24
C ARG A 338 23.84 7.28 -3.89
N LEU A 339 23.08 7.30 -4.97
CA LEU A 339 22.72 8.52 -5.69
C LEU A 339 21.84 9.40 -4.81
N LYS A 340 22.26 10.65 -4.60
CA LYS A 340 21.51 11.66 -3.82
C LYS A 340 20.71 12.60 -4.72
N TYR A 341 21.16 12.81 -5.93
CA TYR A 341 20.51 13.68 -6.92
C TYR A 341 20.80 13.18 -8.33
N LEU A 342 19.89 13.48 -9.26
CA LEU A 342 20.06 13.22 -10.68
C LEU A 342 20.31 14.54 -11.43
N LYS A 343 21.17 14.53 -12.44
CA LYS A 343 21.37 15.69 -13.30
C LYS A 343 20.19 15.88 -14.25
N PRO A 344 19.73 17.13 -14.50
CA PRO A 344 18.73 17.39 -15.52
C PRO A 344 19.20 16.81 -16.88
N LYS A 345 18.29 16.25 -17.66
CA LYS A 345 18.57 15.67 -18.99
C LYS A 345 19.44 14.39 -18.99
N LEU A 346 19.70 13.75 -17.83
CA LEU A 346 20.50 12.54 -17.75
C LEU A 346 19.97 11.44 -18.69
N PHE A 347 18.65 11.30 -18.80
CA PHE A 347 17.99 10.26 -19.60
C PHE A 347 17.44 10.76 -20.95
N TYR A 348 17.65 12.04 -21.29
CA TYR A 348 16.97 12.70 -22.42
C TYR A 348 17.18 12.04 -23.81
N LYS A 349 18.30 11.33 -24.00
CA LYS A 349 18.63 10.65 -25.27
C LYS A 349 18.17 9.20 -25.34
N LEU A 350 17.71 8.62 -24.24
CA LEU A 350 17.32 7.21 -24.12
C LEU A 350 15.91 6.97 -24.67
N ARG A 351 15.68 7.29 -25.94
CA ARG A 351 14.34 7.27 -26.55
C ARG A 351 13.72 5.88 -26.67
N ASN A 352 14.54 4.82 -26.67
CA ASN A 352 14.10 3.43 -26.77
C ASN A 352 13.97 2.73 -25.40
N LEU A 353 14.21 3.46 -24.29
CA LEU A 353 14.24 2.87 -22.96
C LEU A 353 12.83 2.39 -22.55
N ASN A 354 12.70 1.08 -22.36
CA ASN A 354 11.48 0.42 -21.91
C ASN A 354 11.39 0.29 -20.39
N LYS A 355 12.56 0.09 -19.72
CA LYS A 355 12.64 -0.14 -18.28
C LYS A 355 13.71 0.73 -17.64
N LEU A 356 13.35 1.45 -16.57
CA LEU A 356 14.26 2.25 -15.76
C LEU A 356 14.10 1.88 -14.29
N ASN A 357 15.15 1.35 -13.69
CA ASN A 357 15.17 1.01 -12.27
C ASN A 357 16.12 1.94 -11.49
N LEU A 358 15.56 2.69 -10.54
CA LEU A 358 16.26 3.63 -9.65
C LEU A 358 16.04 3.29 -8.16
N GLU A 359 15.41 2.15 -7.86
CA GLU A 359 15.00 1.76 -6.51
C GLU A 359 16.18 1.79 -5.52
N PHE A 360 15.86 1.98 -4.23
CA PHE A 360 16.81 1.94 -3.11
C PHE A 360 18.09 2.79 -3.32
N ASN A 361 17.91 4.00 -3.85
CA ASN A 361 18.90 5.07 -3.85
C ASN A 361 18.61 6.09 -2.74
N LEU A 362 19.46 7.10 -2.59
CA LEU A 362 19.34 8.18 -1.60
C LEU A 362 18.70 9.45 -2.19
N ILE A 363 17.98 9.33 -3.30
CA ILE A 363 17.37 10.45 -4.03
C ILE A 363 16.17 10.95 -3.23
N THR A 364 16.19 12.24 -2.87
CA THR A 364 15.10 12.91 -2.15
C THR A 364 14.33 13.92 -3.00
N SER A 365 14.86 14.27 -4.18
CA SER A 365 14.21 15.16 -5.13
C SER A 365 14.57 14.80 -6.56
N LEU A 366 13.60 14.94 -7.47
CA LEU A 366 13.79 14.72 -8.90
C LEU A 366 13.74 16.06 -9.64
N PRO A 367 14.67 16.33 -10.59
CA PRO A 367 14.59 17.49 -11.45
C PRO A 367 13.30 17.46 -12.29
N MET A 368 12.62 18.60 -12.41
CA MET A 368 11.48 18.71 -13.32
C MET A 368 11.90 18.37 -14.75
N GLY A 369 11.12 17.48 -15.40
CA GLY A 369 11.38 17.03 -16.77
C GLY A 369 12.51 16.01 -16.90
N ILE A 370 12.94 15.36 -15.79
CA ILE A 370 13.97 14.31 -15.81
C ILE A 370 13.58 13.12 -16.74
N PHE A 371 12.29 12.83 -16.85
CA PHE A 371 11.76 11.75 -17.70
C PHE A 371 11.40 12.20 -19.12
N ARG A 372 11.69 13.47 -19.50
CA ARG A 372 11.43 13.96 -20.85
C ARG A 372 12.27 13.19 -21.87
N GLY A 373 11.64 12.71 -22.95
CA GLY A 373 12.29 11.92 -24.00
C GLY A 373 12.26 10.41 -23.76
N LEU A 374 11.62 9.93 -22.68
CA LEU A 374 11.38 8.52 -22.41
C LEU A 374 9.98 8.09 -22.90
N ASP A 375 9.66 8.39 -24.15
CA ASP A 375 8.30 8.30 -24.69
C ASP A 375 7.77 6.85 -24.78
N VAL A 376 8.66 5.85 -24.79
CA VAL A 376 8.30 4.42 -24.88
C VAL A 376 8.49 3.67 -23.56
N LEU A 377 8.78 4.39 -22.46
CA LEU A 377 9.04 3.76 -21.16
C LEU A 377 7.78 3.04 -20.66
N LYS A 378 7.91 1.73 -20.37
CA LYS A 378 6.82 0.87 -19.91
C LYS A 378 6.87 0.63 -18.41
N SER A 379 8.07 0.62 -17.81
CA SER A 379 8.26 0.35 -16.39
C SER A 379 9.24 1.32 -15.75
N LEU A 380 8.85 1.91 -14.63
CA LEU A 380 9.66 2.84 -13.84
C LEU A 380 9.65 2.41 -12.38
N ASP A 381 10.83 2.09 -11.84
CA ASP A 381 10.98 1.73 -10.44
C ASP A 381 11.62 2.85 -9.63
N LEU A 382 10.87 3.37 -8.67
CA LEU A 382 11.26 4.41 -7.70
C LEU A 382 11.05 3.91 -6.25
N GLN A 383 11.00 2.60 -6.04
CA GLN A 383 10.77 1.99 -4.74
C GLN A 383 11.90 2.39 -3.77
N GLY A 384 11.57 2.57 -2.51
CA GLY A 384 12.53 2.98 -1.50
C GLY A 384 12.88 4.48 -1.50
N LEU A 385 12.57 5.24 -2.57
CA LEU A 385 12.85 6.67 -2.68
C LEU A 385 11.82 7.52 -1.93
N ASP A 386 12.29 8.46 -1.11
CA ASP A 386 11.42 9.42 -0.41
C ASP A 386 11.45 10.79 -1.10
N ILE A 387 10.69 10.90 -2.20
CA ILE A 387 10.71 12.05 -3.10
C ILE A 387 9.80 13.14 -2.53
N HIS A 388 10.38 14.28 -2.13
CA HIS A 388 9.63 15.38 -1.51
C HIS A 388 8.93 16.28 -2.54
N ASN A 389 9.51 16.43 -3.73
CA ASN A 389 9.03 17.32 -4.78
C ASN A 389 8.26 16.61 -5.91
N ILE A 390 7.63 15.47 -5.61
CA ILE A 390 6.85 14.72 -6.60
C ILE A 390 5.66 15.56 -7.11
N ASP A 391 5.48 15.59 -8.42
CA ASP A 391 4.43 16.33 -9.10
C ASP A 391 3.88 15.51 -10.28
N ILE A 392 2.58 15.65 -10.57
CA ILE A 392 1.91 14.94 -11.65
C ILE A 392 2.52 15.27 -13.03
N GLN A 393 3.02 16.49 -13.22
CA GLN A 393 3.64 16.94 -14.48
C GLN A 393 4.95 16.20 -14.78
N MET A 394 5.60 15.60 -13.79
CA MET A 394 6.83 14.81 -14.00
C MET A 394 6.58 13.56 -14.84
N PHE A 395 5.38 12.98 -14.74
CA PHE A 395 5.03 11.71 -15.37
C PHE A 395 4.27 11.89 -16.68
N TYR A 396 3.77 13.08 -17.03
CA TYR A 396 3.08 13.33 -18.30
C TYR A 396 3.85 12.92 -19.57
N PRO A 397 5.20 13.03 -19.64
CA PRO A 397 5.93 12.58 -20.81
C PRO A 397 5.91 11.06 -21.02
N LEU A 398 5.52 10.28 -20.00
CA LEU A 398 5.58 8.81 -20.01
C LEU A 398 4.26 8.22 -20.50
N GLU A 399 3.91 8.45 -21.77
CA GLU A 399 2.62 8.06 -22.35
C GLU A 399 2.37 6.55 -22.37
N GLN A 400 3.43 5.73 -22.48
CA GLN A 400 3.35 4.28 -22.55
C GLN A 400 3.60 3.57 -21.19
N LEU A 401 3.68 4.33 -20.09
CA LEU A 401 3.99 3.77 -18.79
C LEU A 401 2.87 2.83 -18.30
N LYS A 402 3.22 1.56 -18.09
CA LYS A 402 2.32 0.52 -17.61
C LYS A 402 2.51 0.22 -16.12
N PHE A 403 3.77 0.21 -15.66
CA PHE A 403 4.17 -0.16 -14.31
C PHE A 403 4.93 0.98 -13.65
N ILE A 404 4.54 1.34 -12.43
CA ILE A 404 5.30 2.27 -11.61
C ILE A 404 5.35 1.77 -10.17
N TYR A 405 6.54 1.85 -9.58
CA TYR A 405 6.80 1.39 -8.22
C TYR A 405 7.25 2.55 -7.36
N PHE A 406 6.57 2.77 -6.24
CA PHE A 406 6.87 3.83 -5.30
C PHE A 406 7.11 3.30 -3.88
N LYS A 407 7.72 4.12 -3.03
CA LYS A 407 7.84 3.85 -1.61
C LYS A 407 6.50 3.94 -0.87
N LYS A 408 5.64 4.89 -1.25
CA LYS A 408 4.38 5.20 -0.57
C LYS A 408 3.20 5.10 -1.54
N PHE A 409 2.09 4.51 -1.10
CA PHE A 409 0.86 4.44 -1.88
C PHE A 409 0.38 5.81 -2.37
N LEU A 410 0.50 6.84 -1.52
CA LEU A 410 0.11 8.21 -1.86
C LEU A 410 0.73 8.69 -3.18
N TYR A 411 1.94 8.25 -3.52
CA TYR A 411 2.61 8.66 -4.75
C TYR A 411 1.92 8.13 -6.02
N CYS A 412 1.14 7.05 -5.91
CA CYS A 412 0.32 6.56 -7.02
C CYS A 412 -0.70 7.58 -7.54
N SER A 413 -1.17 8.47 -6.68
CA SER A 413 -2.11 9.53 -7.06
C SER A 413 -1.51 10.58 -8.04
N TYR A 414 -0.18 10.65 -8.15
CA TYR A 414 0.52 11.51 -9.10
C TYR A 414 0.71 10.87 -10.48
N ALA A 415 0.43 9.56 -10.61
CA ALA A 415 0.46 8.84 -11.87
C ALA A 415 -0.88 8.10 -12.12
N PRO A 416 -2.03 8.82 -12.22
CA PRO A 416 -3.36 8.22 -12.20
C PRO A 416 -3.68 7.39 -13.45
N TYR A 417 -2.97 7.61 -14.57
CA TYR A 417 -3.14 6.91 -15.84
C TYR A 417 -2.29 5.65 -15.95
N VAL A 418 -1.36 5.43 -15.01
CA VAL A 418 -0.55 4.22 -14.99
C VAL A 418 -1.40 3.07 -14.46
N ARG A 419 -1.33 1.95 -15.16
CA ARG A 419 -2.18 0.82 -14.91
C ARG A 419 -1.88 0.09 -13.61
N ILE A 420 -0.61 -0.24 -13.37
CA ILE A 420 -0.16 -0.90 -12.16
C ILE A 420 0.76 0.03 -11.40
N CYS A 421 0.26 0.55 -10.30
CA CYS A 421 1.06 1.29 -9.33
C CYS A 421 1.22 0.48 -8.05
N THR A 422 2.43 0.40 -7.54
CA THR A 422 2.78 -0.31 -6.31
C THR A 422 3.37 0.68 -5.30
N PRO A 423 3.00 0.60 -4.01
CA PRO A 423 2.10 -0.39 -3.39
C PRO A 423 0.63 -0.17 -3.77
N LYS A 424 -0.13 -1.29 -3.94
CA LYS A 424 -1.54 -1.24 -4.37
C LYS A 424 -2.49 -0.66 -3.32
N THR A 425 -2.06 -0.54 -2.07
CA THR A 425 -2.87 -0.09 -0.94
C THR A 425 -2.01 0.46 0.19
N ASP A 426 -2.57 1.41 0.97
CA ASP A 426 -2.06 1.86 2.26
C ASP A 426 -2.85 1.25 3.44
N GLY A 427 -3.66 0.21 3.18
CA GLY A 427 -4.53 -0.45 4.14
C GLY A 427 -5.86 0.25 4.39
N LEU A 428 -5.98 1.54 4.08
CA LEU A 428 -7.23 2.30 4.06
C LEU A 428 -7.84 2.34 2.67
N SER A 429 -7.04 2.78 1.71
CA SER A 429 -7.41 2.97 0.31
C SER A 429 -6.64 2.00 -0.59
N SER A 430 -7.19 1.71 -1.75
CA SER A 430 -6.53 0.99 -2.84
C SER A 430 -6.57 1.83 -4.11
N THR A 431 -5.88 1.38 -5.14
CA THR A 431 -5.97 2.01 -6.46
C THR A 431 -7.40 2.06 -7.01
N GLU A 432 -8.25 1.12 -6.59
CA GLU A 432 -9.64 1.00 -7.06
C GLU A 432 -10.64 1.68 -6.12
N HIS A 433 -10.39 1.67 -4.81
CA HIS A 433 -11.38 2.05 -3.81
C HIS A 433 -10.81 2.97 -2.73
N LEU A 434 -11.61 3.95 -2.29
CA LEU A 434 -11.27 4.80 -1.14
C LEU A 434 -11.19 3.98 0.16
N LEU A 435 -12.10 3.01 0.34
CA LEU A 435 -12.10 2.06 1.44
C LEU A 435 -11.87 0.65 0.90
N VAL A 436 -10.70 0.05 1.18
CA VAL A 436 -10.27 -1.23 0.63
C VAL A 436 -11.26 -2.36 0.93
N PHE A 437 -11.58 -2.56 2.23
CA PHE A 437 -12.35 -3.72 2.66
C PHE A 437 -13.85 -3.44 2.67
N PRO A 438 -14.69 -4.38 2.18
CA PRO A 438 -16.15 -4.26 2.26
C PRO A 438 -16.66 -4.05 3.69
N ALA A 439 -16.01 -4.67 4.69
CA ALA A 439 -16.31 -4.47 6.09
C ALA A 439 -16.14 -3.01 6.53
N LEU A 440 -15.07 -2.33 6.09
CA LEU A 440 -14.87 -0.91 6.38
C LEU A 440 -15.96 -0.03 5.75
N ARG A 441 -16.37 -0.33 4.52
CA ARG A 441 -17.45 0.39 3.82
C ARG A 441 -18.78 0.27 4.57
N MET A 442 -19.16 -0.96 4.94
CA MET A 442 -20.40 -1.18 5.70
C MET A 442 -20.35 -0.50 7.07
N SER A 443 -19.19 -0.53 7.73
CA SER A 443 -19.04 0.06 9.06
C SER A 443 -19.14 1.58 9.05
N VAL A 444 -18.57 2.28 8.06
CA VAL A 444 -18.71 3.74 7.93
C VAL A 444 -20.17 4.13 7.90
N TRP A 445 -21.00 3.47 7.09
CA TRP A 445 -22.44 3.76 7.01
C TRP A 445 -23.18 3.40 8.29
N PHE A 446 -22.86 2.25 8.91
CA PHE A 446 -23.48 1.85 10.17
C PHE A 446 -23.16 2.84 11.30
N VAL A 447 -21.89 3.20 11.48
CA VAL A 447 -21.46 4.15 12.50
C VAL A 447 -22.01 5.54 12.20
N ALA A 448 -22.03 5.99 10.94
CA ALA A 448 -22.62 7.26 10.54
C ALA A 448 -24.12 7.34 10.89
N LEU A 449 -24.88 6.29 10.58
CA LEU A 449 -26.30 6.20 10.90
C LEU A 449 -26.54 6.29 12.42
N MET A 450 -25.81 5.48 13.19
CA MET A 450 -25.91 5.45 14.66
C MET A 450 -25.54 6.80 15.26
N THR A 451 -24.49 7.44 14.78
CA THR A 451 -24.00 8.74 15.26
C THR A 451 -25.00 9.86 14.91
N CYS A 452 -25.43 9.95 13.67
CA CYS A 452 -26.36 10.97 13.23
C CYS A 452 -27.76 10.84 13.89
N ALA A 453 -28.34 9.64 13.82
CA ALA A 453 -29.68 9.41 14.38
C ALA A 453 -29.66 9.52 15.91
N GLY A 454 -28.68 8.92 16.57
CA GLY A 454 -28.58 8.94 18.03
C GLY A 454 -28.40 10.35 18.58
N ASN A 455 -27.46 11.12 18.04
CA ASN A 455 -27.17 12.46 18.54
C ASN A 455 -28.29 13.45 18.18
N THR A 456 -28.93 13.32 17.01
CA THR A 456 -30.12 14.10 16.67
C THR A 456 -31.27 13.83 17.63
N LEU A 457 -31.50 12.57 18.01
CA LEU A 457 -32.51 12.19 19.00
C LEU A 457 -32.20 12.80 20.36
N VAL A 458 -30.95 12.74 20.83
CA VAL A 458 -30.52 13.37 22.11
C VAL A 458 -30.74 14.87 22.07
N LEU A 459 -30.33 15.57 21.01
CA LEU A 459 -30.52 17.01 20.85
C LEU A 459 -32.00 17.38 20.88
N SER A 460 -32.83 16.72 20.09
CA SER A 460 -34.29 16.98 20.01
C SER A 460 -34.96 16.78 21.36
N TRP A 461 -34.63 15.67 22.03
CA TRP A 461 -35.17 15.38 23.35
C TRP A 461 -34.78 16.43 24.38
N ARG A 462 -33.49 16.82 24.44
CA ARG A 462 -32.98 17.80 25.40
C ARG A 462 -33.48 19.21 25.16
N VAL A 463 -33.92 19.55 23.96
CA VAL A 463 -34.61 20.79 23.66
C VAL A 463 -36.02 20.78 24.20
N LEU A 464 -36.74 19.65 24.10
CA LEU A 464 -38.13 19.49 24.54
C LEU A 464 -38.29 19.29 26.06
N SER A 465 -37.27 18.78 26.75
CA SER A 465 -37.29 18.47 28.19
C SER A 465 -36.98 19.70 29.05
N ARG A 466 -37.96 20.20 29.81
CA ARG A 466 -37.81 21.40 30.67
C ARG A 466 -37.44 21.11 32.15
N LYS A 467 -37.40 19.82 32.56
CA LYS A 467 -37.29 19.44 33.98
C LYS A 467 -35.89 19.03 34.44
N GLU A 468 -34.84 19.18 33.60
CA GLU A 468 -33.50 18.69 33.92
C GLU A 468 -32.55 19.78 34.45
N ASP A 469 -31.39 19.34 35.01
CA ASP A 469 -30.30 20.22 35.36
C ASP A 469 -29.83 21.03 34.16
N LYS A 470 -30.01 22.34 34.23
CA LYS A 470 -29.76 23.26 33.11
C LYS A 470 -28.28 23.25 32.66
N VAL A 471 -27.35 23.11 33.60
CA VAL A 471 -25.91 23.13 33.31
C VAL A 471 -25.49 21.83 32.61
N LEU A 472 -25.84 20.69 33.17
CA LEU A 472 -25.55 19.37 32.59
C LEU A 472 -26.24 19.20 31.24
N SER A 473 -27.51 19.61 31.13
CA SER A 473 -28.23 19.56 29.84
C SER A 473 -27.55 20.42 28.76
N LEU A 474 -26.97 21.56 29.13
CA LEU A 474 -26.20 22.40 28.22
C LEU A 474 -24.91 21.72 27.73
N PHE A 475 -24.16 21.08 28.63
CA PHE A 475 -22.95 20.33 28.26
C PHE A 475 -23.29 19.16 27.34
N ILE A 476 -24.30 18.35 27.66
CA ILE A 476 -24.68 17.19 26.83
C ILE A 476 -25.19 17.62 25.45
N LYS A 477 -25.91 18.76 25.35
CA LYS A 477 -26.34 19.31 24.03
C LYS A 477 -25.13 19.65 23.16
N ASN A 478 -24.11 20.30 23.71
CA ASN A 478 -22.94 20.67 22.98
C ASN A 478 -22.11 19.44 22.61
N LEU A 479 -22.00 18.44 23.49
CA LEU A 479 -21.34 17.19 23.22
C LEU A 479 -22.05 16.42 22.10
N ALA A 480 -23.38 16.28 22.16
CA ALA A 480 -24.16 15.64 21.10
C ALA A 480 -24.04 16.39 19.75
N PHE A 481 -23.88 17.72 19.79
CA PHE A 481 -23.67 18.50 18.58
C PHE A 481 -22.27 18.27 18.01
N ALA A 482 -21.21 18.19 18.85
CA ALA A 482 -19.87 17.85 18.43
C ALA A 482 -19.81 16.43 17.82
N ASP A 483 -20.45 15.45 18.47
CA ASP A 483 -20.54 14.08 17.96
C ASP A 483 -21.34 13.99 16.63
N LEU A 484 -22.36 14.85 16.43
CA LEU A 484 -23.09 14.93 15.17
C LEU A 484 -22.20 15.37 14.01
N LEU A 485 -21.21 16.26 14.24
CA LEU A 485 -20.23 16.65 13.22
C LEU A 485 -19.40 15.45 12.75
N MET A 486 -19.04 14.53 13.64
CA MET A 486 -18.39 13.26 13.27
C MET A 486 -19.28 12.41 12.37
N GLY A 487 -20.57 12.34 12.67
CA GLY A 487 -21.53 11.64 11.81
C GLY A 487 -21.63 12.26 10.41
N ILE A 488 -21.64 13.58 10.29
CA ILE A 488 -21.64 14.29 9.00
C ILE A 488 -20.35 14.01 8.23
N TYR A 489 -19.20 14.03 8.90
CA TYR A 489 -17.91 13.64 8.29
C TYR A 489 -17.97 12.22 7.72
N LEU A 490 -18.47 11.23 8.48
CA LEU A 490 -18.56 9.83 8.02
C LEU A 490 -19.52 9.69 6.83
N VAL A 491 -20.64 10.43 6.79
CA VAL A 491 -21.54 10.44 5.62
C VAL A 491 -20.82 11.01 4.41
N ALA A 492 -20.02 12.08 4.57
CA ALA A 492 -19.25 12.66 3.47
C ALA A 492 -18.21 11.65 2.92
N ILE A 493 -17.44 10.99 3.79
CA ILE A 493 -16.47 9.97 3.38
C ILE A 493 -17.15 8.78 2.69
N GLY A 494 -18.25 8.25 3.26
CA GLY A 494 -19.01 7.16 2.67
C GLY A 494 -19.59 7.52 1.30
N SER A 495 -20.03 8.76 1.08
CA SER A 495 -20.54 9.22 -0.22
C SER A 495 -19.41 9.34 -1.26
N GLN A 496 -18.21 9.77 -0.84
CA GLN A 496 -17.05 9.79 -1.74
C GLN A 496 -16.57 8.38 -2.09
N ASP A 497 -16.59 7.43 -1.14
CA ASP A 497 -16.29 6.02 -1.44
C ASP A 497 -17.22 5.44 -2.51
N LEU A 498 -18.51 5.78 -2.46
CA LEU A 498 -19.48 5.39 -3.49
C LEU A 498 -19.19 6.03 -4.85
N SER A 499 -18.76 7.30 -4.87
CA SER A 499 -18.47 8.05 -6.10
C SER A 499 -17.19 7.59 -6.79
N PHE A 500 -16.19 7.15 -6.01
CA PHE A 500 -14.86 6.76 -6.54
C PHE A 500 -14.70 5.25 -6.71
N ARG A 501 -15.76 4.49 -6.56
CA ARG A 501 -15.71 3.02 -6.65
C ARG A 501 -15.13 2.59 -7.99
N ASP A 502 -14.20 1.61 -7.95
CA ASP A 502 -13.47 1.01 -9.06
C ASP A 502 -12.55 1.97 -9.85
N SER A 503 -12.39 3.24 -9.37
CA SER A 503 -11.59 4.25 -10.07
C SER A 503 -10.93 5.27 -9.12
N TYR A 504 -10.70 4.92 -7.86
CA TYR A 504 -10.22 5.86 -6.84
C TYR A 504 -8.90 6.53 -7.22
N ASN A 505 -7.90 5.79 -7.75
CA ASN A 505 -6.59 6.36 -8.08
C ASN A 505 -6.69 7.54 -9.07
N LYS A 506 -7.63 7.49 -10.00
CA LYS A 506 -7.89 8.56 -10.98
C LYS A 506 -8.29 9.88 -10.33
N TYR A 507 -9.06 9.81 -9.25
CA TYR A 507 -9.61 10.98 -8.55
C TYR A 507 -8.89 11.30 -7.24
N ALA A 508 -8.01 10.42 -6.78
CA ALA A 508 -7.38 10.50 -5.46
C ALA A 508 -6.63 11.82 -5.25
N HIS A 509 -5.81 12.23 -6.21
CA HIS A 509 -5.07 13.48 -6.11
C HIS A 509 -6.01 14.71 -6.06
N ALA A 510 -6.98 14.77 -6.98
CA ALA A 510 -7.96 15.86 -7.02
C ALA A 510 -8.82 15.92 -5.75
N TRP A 511 -9.22 14.75 -5.20
CA TRP A 511 -9.96 14.66 -3.95
C TRP A 511 -9.12 15.15 -2.76
N MET A 512 -7.93 14.61 -2.57
CA MET A 512 -7.06 14.95 -1.42
C MET A 512 -6.64 16.42 -1.41
N THR A 513 -6.48 17.06 -2.57
CA THR A 513 -6.14 18.49 -2.68
C THR A 513 -7.36 19.41 -2.66
N SER A 514 -8.58 18.85 -2.62
CA SER A 514 -9.81 19.62 -2.69
C SER A 514 -10.13 20.35 -1.36
N ASN A 515 -10.87 21.47 -1.48
CA ASN A 515 -11.44 22.15 -0.31
C ASN A 515 -12.45 21.28 0.45
N ALA A 516 -13.08 20.32 -0.23
CA ALA A 516 -14.01 19.38 0.39
C ALA A 516 -13.27 18.42 1.36
N CYS A 517 -12.10 17.90 0.97
CA CYS A 517 -11.25 17.11 1.86
C CYS A 517 -10.80 17.92 3.07
N ASN A 518 -10.33 19.16 2.88
CA ASN A 518 -9.99 20.07 3.98
C ASN A 518 -11.17 20.30 4.93
N ALA A 519 -12.38 20.52 4.40
CA ALA A 519 -13.59 20.68 5.21
C ALA A 519 -13.94 19.40 6.00
N CYS A 520 -13.82 18.22 5.40
CA CYS A 520 -13.96 16.93 6.08
C CYS A 520 -12.97 16.80 7.24
N GLY A 521 -11.69 17.12 7.00
CA GLY A 521 -10.66 17.08 8.03
C GLY A 521 -10.91 18.04 9.19
N ILE A 522 -11.38 19.27 8.91
CA ILE A 522 -11.77 20.25 9.92
C ILE A 522 -12.94 19.70 10.75
N LEU A 523 -13.97 19.14 10.11
CA LEU A 523 -15.13 18.58 10.81
C LEU A 523 -14.73 17.46 11.77
N ALA A 524 -13.90 16.53 11.31
CA ALA A 524 -13.41 15.43 12.12
C ALA A 524 -12.57 15.93 13.30
N MET A 525 -11.67 16.88 13.06
CA MET A 525 -10.79 17.46 14.08
C MET A 525 -11.59 18.24 15.13
N VAL A 526 -12.48 19.14 14.71
CA VAL A 526 -13.35 19.92 15.63
C VAL A 526 -14.20 18.98 16.45
N SER A 527 -14.81 17.95 15.83
CA SER A 527 -15.62 16.98 16.53
C SER A 527 -14.84 16.28 17.63
N SER A 528 -13.68 15.71 17.32
CA SER A 528 -12.89 14.92 18.28
C SER A 528 -12.37 15.79 19.42
N GLU A 529 -11.79 16.96 19.14
CA GLU A 529 -11.19 17.79 20.17
C GLU A 529 -12.23 18.45 21.08
N VAL A 530 -13.32 18.96 20.51
CA VAL A 530 -14.44 19.56 21.28
C VAL A 530 -15.10 18.52 22.17
N SER A 531 -15.30 17.28 21.69
CA SER A 531 -15.90 16.19 22.49
C SER A 531 -15.05 15.86 23.71
N VAL A 532 -13.73 15.68 23.56
CA VAL A 532 -12.82 15.38 24.69
C VAL A 532 -12.76 16.52 25.70
N LEU A 533 -12.71 17.77 25.22
CA LEU A 533 -12.70 18.95 26.11
C LEU A 533 -14.01 19.12 26.86
N ILE A 534 -15.17 18.88 26.24
CA ILE A 534 -16.47 18.94 26.92
C ILE A 534 -16.58 17.82 27.96
N LEU A 535 -16.12 16.58 27.65
CA LEU A 535 -16.09 15.49 28.64
C LEU A 535 -15.21 15.83 29.83
N SER A 536 -14.08 16.49 29.61
CA SER A 536 -13.22 17.01 30.70
C SER A 536 -13.96 18.02 31.56
N LEU A 537 -14.71 18.96 30.97
CA LEU A 537 -15.52 19.95 31.70
C LEU A 537 -16.63 19.29 32.51
N ILE A 538 -17.34 18.32 31.94
CA ILE A 538 -18.38 17.55 32.64
C ILE A 538 -17.77 16.85 33.86
N THR A 539 -16.59 16.24 33.68
CA THR A 539 -15.88 15.51 34.75
C THR A 539 -15.44 16.43 35.88
N ILE A 540 -14.87 17.59 35.55
CA ILE A 540 -14.46 18.62 36.55
C ILE A 540 -15.70 19.12 37.32
N GLU A 541 -16.78 19.41 36.63
CA GLU A 541 -18.01 19.87 37.24
C GLU A 541 -18.60 18.82 38.20
N ARG A 542 -18.66 17.55 37.76
CA ARG A 542 -19.16 16.45 38.60
C ARG A 542 -18.26 16.20 39.82
N HIS A 543 -16.95 16.18 39.64
CA HIS A 543 -15.99 16.04 40.74
C HIS A 543 -16.18 17.11 41.79
N ARG A 544 -16.34 18.37 41.39
CA ARG A 544 -16.59 19.48 42.32
C ARG A 544 -17.93 19.36 43.02
N CYS A 545 -19.01 19.05 42.27
CA CYS A 545 -20.35 18.87 42.89
C CYS A 545 -20.36 17.76 43.94
N ILE A 546 -19.69 16.64 43.71
CA ILE A 546 -19.63 15.52 44.64
C ILE A 546 -18.79 15.88 45.89
N ARG A 547 -17.70 16.61 45.74
CA ARG A 547 -16.79 16.97 46.84
C ARG A 547 -17.32 18.08 47.72
N THR A 548 -17.99 19.08 47.15
CA THR A 548 -18.45 20.28 47.87
C THR A 548 -19.93 20.27 48.26
N ASN A 549 -20.71 19.33 47.73
CA ASN A 549 -22.20 19.27 47.85
C ASN A 549 -22.90 20.54 47.38
N VAL A 550 -22.23 21.43 46.64
CA VAL A 550 -22.76 22.71 46.11
C VAL A 550 -22.53 22.81 44.64
N ARG A 551 -23.48 23.34 43.88
CA ARG A 551 -23.27 23.68 42.47
C ARG A 551 -22.28 24.82 42.35
N VAL A 552 -21.15 24.56 41.71
CA VAL A 552 -20.03 25.51 41.59
C VAL A 552 -20.15 26.37 40.33
N ILE A 553 -20.76 25.85 39.26
CA ILE A 553 -20.83 26.51 37.96
C ILE A 553 -22.25 27.01 37.68
N THR A 554 -22.40 28.30 37.40
CA THR A 554 -23.65 28.93 36.93
C THR A 554 -23.86 28.62 35.44
N VAL A 555 -25.09 28.76 34.95
CA VAL A 555 -25.41 28.58 33.51
C VAL A 555 -24.62 29.55 32.64
N SER A 556 -24.38 30.78 33.10
CA SER A 556 -23.56 31.76 32.38
C SER A 556 -22.09 31.34 32.33
N GLY A 557 -21.53 30.84 33.43
CA GLY A 557 -20.16 30.29 33.47
C GLY A 557 -20.01 29.06 32.55
N ALA A 558 -21.00 28.18 32.53
CA ALA A 558 -20.99 27.02 31.63
C ALA A 558 -21.00 27.43 30.14
N ARG A 559 -21.80 28.47 29.77
CA ARG A 559 -21.77 29.01 28.39
C ARG A 559 -20.41 29.60 28.03
N PHE A 560 -19.80 30.33 28.94
CA PHE A 560 -18.46 30.90 28.73
C PHE A 560 -17.41 29.82 28.54
N CYS A 561 -17.37 28.79 29.40
CA CYS A 561 -16.45 27.65 29.24
C CYS A 561 -16.65 26.94 27.90
N LEU A 562 -17.91 26.69 27.49
CA LEU A 562 -18.22 26.08 26.21
C LEU A 562 -17.76 26.94 25.02
N ALA A 563 -17.95 28.26 25.08
CA ALA A 563 -17.46 29.15 24.03
C ALA A 563 -15.95 29.06 23.88
N ILE A 564 -15.21 29.01 24.98
CA ILE A 564 -13.73 28.80 24.95
C ILE A 564 -13.39 27.45 24.32
N VAL A 565 -14.08 26.35 24.68
CA VAL A 565 -13.83 25.02 24.11
C VAL A 565 -14.03 25.00 22.60
N TRP A 566 -15.12 25.60 22.11
CA TRP A 566 -15.37 25.70 20.66
C TRP A 566 -14.32 26.55 19.95
N ILE A 567 -13.89 27.68 20.54
CA ILE A 567 -12.82 28.51 19.99
C ILE A 567 -11.53 27.71 19.90
N ILE A 568 -11.16 26.97 20.96
CA ILE A 568 -9.96 26.12 20.96
C ILE A 568 -10.06 25.06 19.87
N GLY A 569 -11.19 24.33 19.79
CA GLY A 569 -11.39 23.27 18.79
C GLY A 569 -11.26 23.79 17.34
N PHE A 570 -11.91 24.93 17.02
CA PHE A 570 -11.78 25.55 15.70
C PHE A 570 -10.35 26.07 15.45
N THR A 571 -9.70 26.66 16.44
CA THR A 571 -8.32 27.15 16.29
C THR A 571 -7.39 26.00 15.98
N LEU A 572 -7.47 24.90 16.71
CA LEU A 572 -6.65 23.70 16.44
C LEU A 572 -6.92 23.12 15.06
N ALA A 573 -8.15 23.10 14.57
CA ALA A 573 -8.46 22.59 13.25
C ALA A 573 -8.04 23.52 12.11
N LEU A 574 -7.99 24.85 12.33
CA LEU A 574 -7.70 25.82 11.29
C LEU A 574 -6.19 26.17 11.19
N ILE A 575 -5.42 26.11 12.26
CA ILE A 575 -3.98 26.40 12.27
C ILE A 575 -3.22 25.65 11.13
N PRO A 576 -3.45 24.36 10.87
CA PRO A 576 -2.74 23.66 9.81
C PRO A 576 -2.96 24.24 8.43
N ILE A 577 -4.16 24.73 8.13
CA ILE A 577 -4.51 25.30 6.82
C ILE A 577 -3.71 26.59 6.56
N PHE A 578 -3.60 27.45 7.58
CA PHE A 578 -2.87 28.71 7.42
C PHE A 578 -1.35 28.54 7.43
N LYS A 579 -0.84 27.53 8.16
CA LYS A 579 0.60 27.33 8.31
C LYS A 579 1.24 26.55 7.15
N TRP A 580 0.47 25.64 6.53
CA TRP A 580 0.95 24.75 5.45
C TRP A 580 0.17 24.96 4.15
N SER A 581 -0.25 26.22 3.85
CA SER A 581 -1.01 26.55 2.64
C SER A 581 -0.25 26.31 1.34
N ASP A 582 1.08 26.46 1.36
CA ASP A 582 1.96 26.40 0.19
C ASP A 582 2.61 25.01 0.00
N GLU A 583 2.53 24.13 0.99
CA GLU A 583 2.98 22.74 0.93
C GLU A 583 1.79 21.79 0.80
N LYS A 584 2.05 20.53 0.46
CA LYS A 584 1.01 19.46 0.42
C LYS A 584 0.19 19.55 1.70
N GLY A 585 -1.10 19.86 1.59
CA GLY A 585 -1.96 20.25 2.71
C GLY A 585 -1.98 19.23 3.85
N PHE A 586 -2.09 19.69 5.09
CA PHE A 586 -2.08 18.86 6.30
C PHE A 586 -3.14 17.74 6.27
N TYR A 587 -4.32 18.01 5.74
CA TYR A 587 -5.42 17.03 5.61
C TYR A 587 -5.31 16.15 4.37
N SER A 588 -4.41 16.44 3.46
CA SER A 588 -4.21 15.74 2.18
C SER A 588 -3.33 14.49 2.28
N SER A 589 -2.97 14.06 3.48
CA SER A 589 -2.05 12.94 3.71
C SER A 589 -2.66 11.56 3.44
N ASN A 590 -3.98 11.45 3.42
CA ASN A 590 -4.71 10.21 3.16
C ASN A 590 -6.09 10.50 2.57
N GLY A 591 -6.70 9.50 1.93
CA GLY A 591 -8.00 9.64 1.29
C GLY A 591 -9.17 9.93 2.23
N LEU A 592 -9.05 9.65 3.53
CA LEU A 592 -10.05 9.98 4.55
C LEU A 592 -9.96 11.43 5.02
N CYS A 593 -8.95 12.19 4.60
CA CYS A 593 -8.72 13.56 5.03
C CYS A 593 -8.56 13.71 6.55
N PHE A 594 -8.16 12.62 7.24
CA PHE A 594 -8.02 12.58 8.70
C PHE A 594 -6.57 12.81 9.12
N PRO A 595 -6.28 13.70 10.09
CA PRO A 595 -4.93 14.16 10.41
C PRO A 595 -4.12 13.22 11.32
N LEU A 596 -4.26 11.91 11.17
CA LEU A 596 -3.51 10.93 11.94
C LEU A 596 -2.23 10.53 11.19
N HIS A 597 -1.24 11.40 11.13
CA HIS A 597 0.05 11.11 10.51
C HIS A 597 0.81 10.05 11.32
N ILE A 598 1.00 8.84 10.77
CA ILE A 598 1.72 7.74 11.43
C ILE A 598 3.01 7.41 10.68
N ASP A 599 3.03 7.52 9.34
CA ASP A 599 4.05 6.93 8.51
C ASP A 599 5.39 7.70 8.47
N ASP A 600 5.44 8.94 8.94
CA ASP A 600 6.63 9.78 8.83
C ASP A 600 6.86 10.67 10.05
N ALA A 601 7.69 10.17 10.98
CA ALA A 601 8.00 10.84 12.24
C ALA A 601 8.73 12.19 12.08
N TYR A 602 9.32 12.47 10.91
CA TYR A 602 10.08 13.67 10.63
C TYR A 602 9.29 14.75 9.88
N ASN A 603 8.06 14.46 9.47
CA ASN A 603 7.21 15.44 8.81
C ASN A 603 6.62 16.43 9.82
N LEU A 604 6.56 17.72 9.45
CA LEU A 604 5.98 18.79 10.28
C LEU A 604 4.51 18.49 10.68
N GLY A 605 3.74 17.87 9.82
CA GLY A 605 2.38 17.41 10.10
C GLY A 605 2.33 16.36 11.21
N TYR A 606 3.33 15.48 11.30
CA TYR A 606 3.44 14.50 12.37
C TYR A 606 3.63 15.15 13.74
N GLN A 607 4.50 16.17 13.84
CA GLN A 607 4.75 16.86 15.11
C GLN A 607 3.50 17.55 15.64
N TYR A 608 2.73 18.19 14.75
CA TYR A 608 1.46 18.82 15.11
C TYR A 608 0.40 17.77 15.52
N SER A 609 0.28 16.72 14.76
CA SER A 609 -0.58 15.58 15.10
C SER A 609 -0.18 14.95 16.45
N ALA A 610 1.12 14.76 16.70
CA ALA A 610 1.62 14.27 17.99
C ALA A 610 1.30 15.23 19.15
N PHE A 611 1.42 16.54 18.95
CA PHE A 611 1.04 17.53 19.95
C PHE A 611 -0.45 17.43 20.33
N ILE A 612 -1.34 17.21 19.37
CA ILE A 612 -2.78 17.04 19.62
C ILE A 612 -3.02 15.73 20.36
N PHE A 613 -2.59 14.61 19.82
CA PHE A 613 -2.92 13.29 20.37
C PHE A 613 -2.19 12.97 21.68
N PHE A 614 -0.93 13.37 21.85
CA PHE A 614 -0.18 13.21 23.09
C PHE A 614 -0.33 14.40 24.03
N GLY A 615 -0.23 15.62 23.52
CA GLY A 615 -0.25 16.81 24.35
C GLY A 615 -1.67 17.04 24.93
N ILE A 616 -2.67 17.13 24.08
CA ILE A 616 -4.03 17.51 24.49
C ILE A 616 -4.83 16.29 24.93
N ASN A 617 -5.02 15.30 24.04
CA ASN A 617 -5.96 14.21 24.28
C ASN A 617 -5.49 13.26 25.37
N PHE A 618 -4.22 12.85 25.36
CA PHE A 618 -3.68 12.00 26.44
C PHE A 618 -3.73 12.70 27.80
N THR A 619 -3.38 14.00 27.84
CA THR A 619 -3.45 14.79 29.08
C THR A 619 -4.91 14.91 29.58
N ALA A 620 -5.87 15.14 28.68
CA ALA A 620 -7.30 15.19 29.01
C ALA A 620 -7.80 13.85 29.56
N VAL A 621 -7.46 12.73 28.92
CA VAL A 621 -7.82 11.38 29.37
C VAL A 621 -7.22 11.08 30.76
N MET A 622 -5.96 11.41 30.99
CA MET A 622 -5.31 11.23 32.31
C MET A 622 -5.95 12.10 33.40
N LEU A 623 -6.31 13.35 33.08
CA LEU A 623 -7.06 14.22 33.97
C LEU A 623 -8.41 13.60 34.32
N ILE A 624 -9.16 13.14 33.34
CA ILE A 624 -10.47 12.51 33.50
C ILE A 624 -10.35 11.29 34.41
N ILE A 625 -9.41 10.37 34.13
CA ILE A 625 -9.17 9.17 34.94
C ILE A 625 -8.85 9.54 36.40
N SER A 626 -7.95 10.51 36.63
CA SER A 626 -7.54 10.94 37.97
C SER A 626 -8.71 11.56 38.77
N LEU A 627 -9.55 12.37 38.12
CA LEU A 627 -10.73 12.98 38.74
C LEU A 627 -11.78 11.92 39.10
N TYR A 628 -11.99 10.91 38.24
CA TYR A 628 -12.91 9.81 38.55
C TYR A 628 -12.39 8.94 39.68
N ALA A 629 -11.10 8.61 39.70
CA ALA A 629 -10.48 7.89 40.85
C ALA A 629 -10.68 8.66 42.17
N SER A 630 -10.49 9.99 42.13
CA SER A 630 -10.75 10.86 43.29
C SER A 630 -12.23 10.87 43.69
N MET A 631 -13.16 10.91 42.75
CA MET A 631 -14.60 10.82 43.02
C MET A 631 -14.97 9.49 43.69
N PHE A 632 -14.52 8.37 43.14
CA PHE A 632 -14.76 7.05 43.72
C PHE A 632 -14.20 6.92 45.13
N TYR A 633 -12.97 7.44 45.36
CA TYR A 633 -12.39 7.46 46.70
C TYR A 633 -13.23 8.28 47.67
N THR A 634 -13.72 9.46 47.28
CA THR A 634 -14.59 10.32 48.09
C THR A 634 -15.91 9.62 48.41
N ILE A 635 -16.57 9.03 47.40
CA ILE A 635 -17.84 8.30 47.59
C ILE A 635 -17.64 7.09 48.54
N LYS A 636 -16.55 6.33 48.41
CA LYS A 636 -16.23 5.20 49.27
C LYS A 636 -16.02 5.66 50.70
N ARG A 637 -15.19 6.69 50.93
CA ARG A 637 -14.91 7.25 52.26
C ARG A 637 -16.17 7.78 52.94
N ASP A 638 -17.00 8.49 52.21
CA ASP A 638 -18.24 9.04 52.74
C ASP A 638 -19.29 7.95 53.06
N ARG A 639 -19.27 6.83 52.33
CA ARG A 639 -20.12 5.66 52.59
C ARG A 639 -19.75 4.95 53.89
N GLU A 640 -18.46 4.91 54.19
CA GLU A 640 -17.92 4.33 55.42
C GLU A 640 -18.16 5.21 56.64
N SER A 641 -18.31 6.54 56.47
CA SER A 641 -18.39 7.52 57.54
C SER A 641 -19.82 8.01 57.90
N ALA A 642 -20.86 7.65 57.12
CA ALA A 642 -22.15 8.35 57.15
C ALA A 642 -23.30 7.56 57.87
N ARG A 643 -23.94 8.24 58.82
CA ARG A 643 -25.33 7.97 59.30
C ARG A 643 -26.37 8.37 58.19
N PRO A 644 -27.62 7.86 58.24
CA PRO A 644 -28.50 7.77 57.05
C PRO A 644 -29.18 9.09 56.67
N VAL A 645 -28.61 9.86 55.74
CA VAL A 645 -29.33 10.86 54.91
C VAL A 645 -29.39 10.33 53.47
N ILE A 646 -30.29 9.39 53.23
CA ILE A 646 -30.12 8.33 52.24
C ILE A 646 -30.62 8.67 50.83
N LEU A 647 -31.54 9.58 50.63
CA LEU A 647 -32.23 9.67 49.33
C LEU A 647 -31.53 10.54 48.26
N LYS A 648 -30.94 11.68 48.65
CA LYS A 648 -30.29 12.56 47.65
C LYS A 648 -28.92 12.07 47.21
N LYS A 649 -28.20 11.41 48.15
CA LYS A 649 -26.85 10.83 47.90
C LYS A 649 -26.88 9.61 46.99
N HIS A 650 -28.02 8.90 46.89
CA HIS A 650 -28.18 7.75 46.01
C HIS A 650 -28.30 8.18 44.52
N GLU A 651 -28.99 9.29 44.23
CA GLU A 651 -29.13 9.80 42.85
C GLU A 651 -27.77 10.30 42.30
N ASP A 652 -26.98 11.01 43.10
CA ASP A 652 -25.65 11.51 42.69
C ASP A 652 -24.65 10.37 42.43
N THR A 653 -24.73 9.30 43.24
CA THR A 653 -23.88 8.11 43.05
C THR A 653 -24.20 7.36 41.77
N VAL A 654 -25.50 7.16 41.48
CA VAL A 654 -25.98 6.54 40.26
C VAL A 654 -25.56 7.38 39.03
N LEU A 655 -25.65 8.70 39.14
CA LEU A 655 -25.23 9.61 38.06
C LEU A 655 -23.71 9.54 37.81
N ALA A 656 -22.90 9.50 38.89
CA ALA A 656 -21.44 9.36 38.77
C ALA A 656 -21.04 8.04 38.10
N PHE A 657 -21.68 6.92 38.44
CA PHE A 657 -21.44 5.62 37.75
C PHE A 657 -21.77 5.66 36.27
N ARG A 658 -22.82 6.40 35.87
CA ARG A 658 -23.21 6.53 34.47
C ARG A 658 -22.18 7.30 33.65
N PHE A 659 -21.67 8.41 34.19
CA PHE A 659 -20.60 9.17 33.54
C PHE A 659 -19.27 8.40 33.49
N PHE A 660 -19.01 7.54 34.49
CA PHE A 660 -17.86 6.66 34.43
C PHE A 660 -17.81 5.79 33.16
N PHE A 661 -18.96 5.23 32.75
CA PHE A 661 -19.00 4.42 31.52
C PHE A 661 -18.78 5.25 30.26
N ILE A 662 -19.24 6.49 30.22
CA ILE A 662 -18.98 7.40 29.10
C ILE A 662 -17.46 7.64 28.97
N VAL A 663 -16.82 7.93 30.11
CA VAL A 663 -15.37 8.15 30.14
C VAL A 663 -14.58 6.89 29.87
N LEU A 664 -15.06 5.74 30.35
CA LEU A 664 -14.40 4.47 30.06
C LEU A 664 -14.40 4.17 28.57
N THR A 665 -15.53 4.33 27.87
CA THR A 665 -15.62 4.14 26.43
C THR A 665 -14.75 5.14 25.67
N ASP A 666 -14.74 6.40 26.07
CA ASP A 666 -13.87 7.43 25.49
C ASP A 666 -12.39 7.08 25.68
N SER A 667 -11.98 6.73 26.89
CA SER A 667 -10.59 6.31 27.18
C SER A 667 -10.17 5.10 26.36
N LEU A 668 -11.04 4.10 26.20
CA LEU A 668 -10.79 2.91 25.40
C LEU A 668 -10.64 3.21 23.90
N CYS A 669 -11.24 4.30 23.40
CA CYS A 669 -11.05 4.75 22.02
C CYS A 669 -9.69 5.46 21.83
N TRP A 670 -9.24 6.24 22.82
CA TRP A 670 -8.01 7.02 22.72
C TRP A 670 -6.73 6.20 23.04
N ILE A 671 -6.78 5.23 23.95
CA ILE A 671 -5.62 4.41 24.33
C ILE A 671 -4.97 3.71 23.14
N PRO A 672 -5.70 3.04 22.21
CA PRO A 672 -5.10 2.42 21.03
C PRO A 672 -4.35 3.42 20.13
N ILE A 673 -4.91 4.63 19.96
CA ILE A 673 -4.29 5.68 19.15
C ILE A 673 -2.95 6.13 19.76
N VAL A 674 -2.93 6.32 21.08
CA VAL A 674 -1.73 6.68 21.82
C VAL A 674 -0.66 5.59 21.69
N ILE A 675 -1.05 4.31 21.84
CA ILE A 675 -0.14 3.17 21.69
C ILE A 675 0.44 3.11 20.28
N ILE A 676 -0.38 3.23 19.25
CA ILE A 676 0.08 3.22 17.85
C ILE A 676 1.06 4.36 17.57
N LYS A 677 0.76 5.56 18.06
CA LYS A 677 1.67 6.71 17.95
C LYS A 677 3.00 6.49 18.66
N LEU A 678 3.00 5.85 19.84
CA LEU A 678 4.23 5.50 20.58
C LEU A 678 5.05 4.44 19.85
N LEU A 679 4.39 3.42 19.29
CA LEU A 679 5.06 2.39 18.50
C LEU A 679 5.69 2.99 17.22
N ALA A 680 4.97 3.89 16.54
CA ALA A 680 5.49 4.60 15.38
C ALA A 680 6.72 5.47 15.72
N LEU A 681 6.69 6.17 16.87
CA LEU A 681 7.85 6.91 17.38
C LEU A 681 9.05 6.00 17.72
N ALA A 682 8.79 4.77 18.18
CA ALA A 682 9.82 3.78 18.44
C ALA A 682 10.36 3.11 17.17
N GLY A 683 9.89 3.50 15.97
CA GLY A 683 10.32 2.95 14.69
C GLY A 683 9.72 1.58 14.37
N VAL A 684 8.68 1.14 15.11
CA VAL A 684 7.97 -0.10 14.82
C VAL A 684 7.03 0.13 13.64
N THR A 685 7.13 -0.72 12.61
CA THR A 685 6.21 -0.69 11.47
C THR A 685 4.81 -1.13 11.91
N ILE A 686 3.82 -0.28 11.66
CA ILE A 686 2.43 -0.55 12.03
C ILE A 686 1.72 -1.19 10.86
N SER A 687 0.97 -2.26 11.13
CA SER A 687 0.12 -2.90 10.13
C SER A 687 -0.92 -1.91 9.59
N HIS A 688 -1.02 -1.81 8.29
CA HIS A 688 -1.97 -0.94 7.60
C HIS A 688 -3.43 -1.25 7.98
N ASN A 689 -3.75 -2.53 8.20
CA ASN A 689 -5.08 -2.97 8.61
C ASN A 689 -5.46 -2.46 10.01
N LEU A 690 -4.51 -2.48 10.94
CA LEU A 690 -4.71 -1.95 12.29
C LEU A 690 -4.98 -0.44 12.25
N TYR A 691 -4.24 0.29 11.42
CA TYR A 691 -4.47 1.71 11.19
C TYR A 691 -5.88 2.00 10.68
N ALA A 692 -6.33 1.26 9.65
CA ALA A 692 -7.67 1.37 9.09
C ALA A 692 -8.77 1.13 10.14
N CYS A 693 -8.62 0.08 10.93
CA CYS A 693 -9.53 -0.22 12.04
C CYS A 693 -9.62 0.92 13.07
N VAL A 694 -8.50 1.51 13.44
CA VAL A 694 -8.47 2.59 14.42
C VAL A 694 -9.18 3.83 13.91
N VAL A 695 -8.91 4.26 12.68
CA VAL A 695 -9.48 5.49 12.11
C VAL A 695 -10.97 5.35 11.81
N VAL A 696 -11.38 4.21 11.25
CA VAL A 696 -12.75 4.03 10.75
C VAL A 696 -13.71 3.52 11.85
N PHE A 697 -13.23 2.69 12.78
CA PHE A 697 -14.07 2.11 13.83
C PHE A 697 -13.85 2.74 15.20
N ILE A 698 -12.61 2.67 15.70
CA ILE A 698 -12.33 2.94 17.10
C ILE A 698 -12.60 4.42 17.41
N LEU A 699 -12.16 5.31 16.58
CA LEU A 699 -12.26 6.75 16.80
C LEU A 699 -13.71 7.27 16.69
N PRO A 700 -14.51 6.91 15.66
CA PRO A 700 -15.88 7.37 15.55
C PRO A 700 -16.88 6.63 16.45
N ILE A 701 -16.55 5.42 16.94
CA ILE A 701 -17.47 4.60 17.74
C ILE A 701 -17.86 5.30 19.07
N ASN A 702 -16.95 6.11 19.61
CA ASN A 702 -17.24 6.92 20.80
C ASN A 702 -18.45 7.84 20.56
N SER A 703 -18.46 8.59 19.46
CA SER A 703 -19.56 9.47 19.08
C SER A 703 -20.87 8.71 18.80
N ALA A 704 -20.80 7.44 18.37
CA ALA A 704 -21.96 6.59 18.18
C ALA A 704 -22.50 5.99 19.48
N LEU A 705 -21.65 5.69 20.45
CA LEU A 705 -22.05 5.10 21.74
C LEU A 705 -22.60 6.14 22.73
N ASN A 706 -22.13 7.38 22.67
CA ASN A 706 -22.52 8.46 23.56
C ASN A 706 -24.07 8.64 23.68
N PRO A 707 -24.85 8.65 22.60
CA PRO A 707 -26.32 8.73 22.68
C PRO A 707 -26.96 7.59 23.49
N VAL A 708 -26.43 6.37 23.31
CA VAL A 708 -26.92 5.18 24.05
C VAL A 708 -26.64 5.33 25.54
N LEU A 709 -25.43 5.77 25.90
CA LEU A 709 -25.04 6.01 27.29
C LEU A 709 -25.88 7.12 27.94
N TYR A 710 -26.18 8.20 27.20
CA TYR A 710 -27.05 9.27 27.73
C TYR A 710 -28.50 8.82 27.92
N THR A 711 -29.01 7.91 27.07
CA THR A 711 -30.37 7.37 27.21
C THR A 711 -30.47 6.33 28.33
N ILE A 712 -29.50 5.48 28.52
CA ILE A 712 -29.40 4.57 29.66
C ILE A 712 -29.28 5.36 30.97
N ALA A 713 -28.58 6.50 30.92
CA ALA A 713 -28.45 7.45 32.03
C ALA A 713 -29.70 8.24 32.33
N ALA A 714 -30.74 8.17 31.50
CA ALA A 714 -31.97 8.94 31.72
C ALA A 714 -32.84 8.38 32.85
N PRO A 715 -33.63 9.25 33.59
CA PRO A 715 -34.62 8.81 34.54
C PRO A 715 -35.62 7.82 33.91
N THR A 716 -36.17 6.90 34.72
CA THR A 716 -37.11 5.86 34.26
C THR A 716 -38.31 6.40 33.50
N GLU A 717 -38.77 7.62 33.79
CA GLU A 717 -39.82 8.30 33.04
C GLU A 717 -39.40 8.64 31.61
N LEU A 718 -38.15 9.01 31.39
CA LEU A 718 -37.62 9.34 30.09
C LEU A 718 -37.54 8.09 29.20
N ARG A 719 -37.08 7.00 29.76
CA ARG A 719 -37.03 5.70 29.10
C ARG A 719 -38.40 5.25 28.60
N ARG A 720 -39.45 5.35 29.46
CA ARG A 720 -40.82 5.01 29.07
C ARG A 720 -41.41 5.95 28.00
N LYS A 721 -40.98 7.22 27.95
CA LYS A 721 -41.42 8.17 26.91
C LYS A 721 -40.71 7.90 25.59
N ILE A 722 -39.40 7.55 25.59
CA ILE A 722 -38.65 7.17 24.40
C ILE A 722 -39.22 5.85 23.83
N GLU A 723 -39.47 4.86 24.65
CA GLU A 723 -40.12 3.61 24.23
C GLU A 723 -41.50 3.87 23.58
N ARG A 724 -42.31 4.73 24.14
CA ARG A 724 -43.62 5.12 23.55
C ARG A 724 -43.47 5.90 22.25
N TRP A 725 -42.44 6.75 22.13
CA TRP A 725 -42.17 7.49 20.89
C TRP A 725 -41.66 6.57 19.80
N LEU A 726 -40.73 5.68 20.10
CA LEU A 726 -40.24 4.68 19.16
C LEU A 726 -41.34 3.75 18.67
N GLN A 727 -42.24 3.30 19.55
CA GLN A 727 -43.41 2.52 19.16
C GLN A 727 -44.33 3.32 18.21
N ARG A 728 -44.56 4.61 18.47
CA ARG A 728 -45.36 5.47 17.56
C ARG A 728 -44.67 5.69 16.22
N ALA A 729 -43.37 5.89 16.20
CA ALA A 729 -42.57 6.02 14.98
C ALA A 729 -42.62 4.73 14.17
N CYS A 730 -42.49 3.57 14.81
CA CYS A 730 -42.59 2.27 14.15
C CYS A 730 -43.96 2.03 13.52
N ILE A 731 -45.05 2.39 14.23
CA ILE A 731 -46.42 2.32 13.71
C ILE A 731 -46.59 3.27 12.51
N TRP A 732 -46.02 4.47 12.58
CA TRP A 732 -46.06 5.44 11.49
C TRP A 732 -45.32 4.96 10.26
N LEU A 733 -44.14 4.36 10.41
CA LEU A 733 -43.37 3.75 9.32
C LEU A 733 -44.09 2.57 8.70
N GLN A 734 -44.76 1.73 9.50
CA GLN A 734 -45.61 0.65 9.00
C GLN A 734 -46.82 1.15 8.19
N GLN A 735 -47.43 2.28 8.61
CA GLN A 735 -48.48 2.91 7.83
C GLN A 735 -47.97 3.49 6.50
N PHE A 736 -46.75 4.02 6.46
CA PHE A 736 -46.10 4.50 5.24
C PHE A 736 -45.81 3.37 4.27
N ASP A 737 -45.33 2.23 4.74
CA ASP A 737 -45.08 1.04 3.93
C ASP A 737 -46.37 0.44 3.34
N CYS A 738 -47.47 0.54 4.10
CA CYS A 738 -48.79 0.15 3.63
C CYS A 738 -49.33 1.09 2.54
N ILE A 739 -49.06 2.40 2.64
CA ILE A 739 -49.43 3.41 1.62
C ILE A 739 -48.63 3.20 0.33
N ILE A 740 -47.32 2.93 0.44
CA ILE A 740 -46.44 2.64 -0.72
C ILE A 740 -46.84 1.35 -1.43
N LYS A 741 -47.22 0.31 -0.68
CA LYS A 741 -47.72 -0.96 -1.25
C LYS A 741 -49.09 -0.78 -1.90
N SER A 742 -49.96 0.04 -1.32
CA SER A 742 -51.26 0.38 -1.91
C SER A 742 -51.12 1.21 -3.19
N SER A 743 -50.17 2.15 -3.28
CA SER A 743 -49.92 2.92 -4.50
C SER A 743 -49.30 2.09 -5.64
N LYS A 744 -48.52 1.05 -5.32
CA LYS A 744 -47.99 0.10 -6.32
C LYS A 744 -49.06 -0.88 -6.83
N SER A 745 -50.09 -1.18 -6.06
CA SER A 745 -51.19 -2.03 -6.53
C SER A 745 -52.14 -1.32 -7.48
N VAL A 746 -52.24 0.02 -7.40
CA VAL A 746 -53.09 0.83 -8.29
C VAL A 746 -52.44 1.06 -9.66
N SER A 747 -51.10 0.98 -9.77
CA SER A 747 -50.39 1.15 -11.05
C SER A 747 -50.33 -0.15 -11.93
N ASN A 748 -50.75 -1.30 -11.42
CA ASN A 748 -50.75 -2.57 -12.15
C ASN A 748 -52.13 -3.10 -12.58
N SER A 749 -53.20 -2.31 -12.43
CA SER A 749 -54.57 -2.70 -12.82
C SER A 749 -55.18 -1.84 -13.94
N SER A 750 -54.42 -1.61 -15.01
CA SER A 750 -54.98 -1.06 -16.25
C SER A 750 -54.86 -2.08 -17.37
N SER A 751 -55.63 -3.17 -17.30
CA SER A 751 -56.16 -3.92 -18.46
C SER A 751 -56.88 -5.20 -17.99
N SER A 752 -58.16 -5.10 -17.63
CA SER A 752 -59.13 -6.15 -17.88
C SER A 752 -60.51 -5.68 -17.37
N THR A 753 -61.38 -5.40 -18.29
CA THR A 753 -62.84 -5.26 -18.10
C THR A 753 -63.43 -6.55 -17.58
N ARG A 754 -64.16 -6.53 -16.42
CA ARG A 754 -65.40 -7.27 -16.20
C ARG A 754 -66.08 -6.93 -14.88
N THR A 755 -67.33 -6.41 -15.06
CA THR A 755 -68.58 -6.57 -14.27
C THR A 755 -68.58 -6.49 -12.74
N VAL A 756 -69.33 -5.47 -12.33
CA VAL A 756 -69.84 -5.13 -11.03
C VAL A 756 -70.74 -6.19 -10.45
N THR A 757 -70.54 -6.58 -9.20
CA THR A 757 -71.57 -7.05 -8.30
C THR A 757 -71.31 -6.51 -6.90
N THR A 758 -72.24 -5.67 -6.46
CA THR A 758 -72.34 -5.08 -5.13
C THR A 758 -72.67 -6.17 -4.09
N GLN A 759 -71.89 -6.21 -3.00
CA GLN A 759 -72.37 -6.82 -1.74
C GLN A 759 -72.01 -5.90 -0.57
N GLU A 760 -73.07 -5.41 0.08
CA GLU A 760 -73.06 -4.74 1.37
C GLU A 760 -72.49 -5.65 2.46
N THR A 761 -71.60 -5.13 3.29
CA THR A 761 -71.23 -5.76 4.56
C THR A 761 -71.49 -4.82 5.71
N ARG A 762 -72.43 -5.23 6.57
CA ARG A 762 -72.88 -4.56 7.82
C ARG A 762 -71.72 -4.57 8.84
N TYR A 763 -71.57 -3.44 9.51
CA TYR A 763 -70.84 -3.34 10.77
C TYR A 763 -71.60 -3.98 11.93
N ILE A 764 -70.91 -4.75 12.73
CA ILE A 764 -71.29 -5.17 14.08
C ILE A 764 -70.12 -4.86 15.00
N PRO A 765 -70.30 -4.07 16.07
CA PRO A 765 -69.23 -3.85 17.04
C PRO A 765 -69.30 -4.89 18.15
N THR A 766 -68.18 -5.56 18.44
CA THR A 766 -67.99 -6.29 19.68
C THR A 766 -66.69 -5.93 20.34
N SER A 767 -66.82 -5.65 21.60
CA SER A 767 -65.87 -5.33 22.62
C SER A 767 -64.92 -6.51 22.93
N SER A 768 -63.74 -6.11 23.48
CA SER A 768 -62.84 -6.90 24.32
C SER A 768 -61.76 -7.77 23.65
N GLY A 769 -60.51 -7.35 23.85
CA GLY A 769 -59.40 -8.16 24.35
C GLY A 769 -58.89 -9.30 23.45
N GLY A 770 -57.77 -9.08 22.79
CA GLY A 770 -57.01 -10.20 22.25
C GLY A 770 -56.61 -10.08 20.79
N GLU A 771 -55.61 -9.22 20.48
CA GLU A 771 -54.90 -9.26 19.21
C GLU A 771 -53.47 -8.73 19.42
N LEU A 772 -52.63 -9.58 19.95
CA LEU A 772 -51.21 -9.28 20.12
C LEU A 772 -50.31 -10.46 19.74
N GLU A 773 -50.82 -11.39 18.91
CA GLU A 773 -50.10 -12.65 18.59
C GLU A 773 -49.89 -12.91 17.09
N LEU A 774 -50.24 -12.00 16.17
CA LEU A 774 -50.20 -12.30 14.75
C LEU A 774 -49.16 -11.50 13.93
N CYS A 775 -48.21 -10.82 14.59
CA CYS A 775 -47.12 -10.09 13.89
C CYS A 775 -45.73 -10.67 14.09
N ILE A 776 -45.56 -11.89 14.64
CA ILE A 776 -44.21 -12.50 14.86
C ILE A 776 -43.84 -13.59 13.84
N THR A 777 -44.69 -13.89 12.87
CA THR A 777 -44.42 -15.01 11.91
C THR A 777 -44.23 -14.54 10.46
N ALA A 778 -43.86 -13.30 10.22
CA ALA A 778 -43.49 -12.84 8.87
C ALA A 778 -42.34 -11.85 8.90
N ILE A 779 -41.16 -12.29 9.42
CA ILE A 779 -39.81 -11.83 9.06
C ILE A 779 -38.94 -13.07 8.91
#